data_2cdb2f2e7b156e64b73942d41c7dd9bb
#
_entry.id   2cdb2f2e7b156e64b73942d41c7dd9bb
#
_cell.length_a   1.000
_cell.length_b   1.000
_cell.length_c   1.000
_cell.angle_alpha   90.00
_cell.angle_beta   90.00
_cell.angle_gamma   90.00
#
_symmetry.space_group_name_H-M   'P 1'
#
loop_
_entity.id
_entity.type
_entity.pdbx_description
1 polymer ?
#
loop_
_entity_poly.entity_id
_entity_poly.type
_entity_poly.pdbx_seq_one_letter_code
_entity_poly.pdbx_strand_id
1 'polypeptide(L)'
;MHGKVSAIRHDGRGCFKDIPQGIKSTRYHSLSASSSTLPAELAITAITQESGVIMGVRHRKYTLEAVQYHPESILSEGGDLLLKNFLSIRGGTWDANPAYRVTEGSLPAFGLDGIASVVETNGNANGHASGSTSSKVPTILEKIYAQRTKDVELAKKTPGTTPEDLDTLLSLNIAPAPVSFVQRLKQCPKKPALMAEIKRASPSKGPIAMTTNVAQQALTYALSGASVISVLTEPTWFKGTLLDMRLARQAIDALPYRPAVLRKDFIFDEYQIAEARLHGADSVLLIVAMLPVPRLHALYEYSRSLGMEPLVEVNNAREMEAALALGAKVIGVNNRNLHDFQVDMGTTSRLVDMVRERDVVLCALSGIQSAEDVRTYTEQGVGAVLVGEALMRAKDTQAFIRQLLDWPEPEDAKGKAVEAAPPLVKICGIRTEDEALTAIEAGADMLGLMFVPSSKRHVSLQQAQKISAAVHGNRLSRPPPATAVEVSTVAHLKNEPWFTAHARRLSAALSGESPARPLVVGVFQNQSLETILQAVAHAHLDMVQLHGSEPSGWARHIPVPTVRVFHVDADGNGLEGITRSGAHEFVLLDAVPRGSANGLSGGTGSRIDLELAKGVVEKGEVGTGETLPIILAGGLTPNNVKEVVATVRPWAVDVSGGVEKADGSGKDPKKVKAFVTAAKAL
;
A
#
# COMPACT_ATOMS: atom_id res chain seq x y z
N MET A 1 18.91 13.90 5.09
CA MET A 1 20.27 13.96 4.51
C MET A 1 21.12 12.92 5.21
N HIS A 2 21.56 11.85 4.52
CA HIS A 2 22.39 10.81 5.13
C HIS A 2 23.60 10.58 4.22
N GLY A 3 24.82 10.70 4.79
CA GLY A 3 26.09 10.48 4.10
C GLY A 3 26.46 11.53 3.05
N LYS A 4 25.77 12.69 2.99
CA LYS A 4 26.13 13.77 2.07
C LYS A 4 27.12 14.72 2.69
N VAL A 5 28.13 15.12 1.93
CA VAL A 5 29.13 16.11 2.29
C VAL A 5 28.63 17.50 1.85
N SER A 6 28.72 18.49 2.75
CA SER A 6 28.39 19.91 2.48
C SER A 6 29.52 20.80 2.92
N ALA A 7 29.72 21.90 2.21
CA ALA A 7 30.63 22.96 2.63
C ALA A 7 30.01 23.77 3.76
N ILE A 8 30.75 23.97 4.84
CA ILE A 8 30.28 24.65 6.05
C ILE A 8 30.89 26.07 6.09
N ARG A 9 30.02 27.07 6.21
CA ARG A 9 30.38 28.43 6.54
C ARG A 9 30.06 28.68 8.02
N HIS A 10 31.01 29.22 8.78
CA HIS A 10 30.88 29.37 10.24
C HIS A 10 31.43 30.72 10.71
N ASP A 11 31.14 31.10 11.97
CA ASP A 11 31.51 32.40 12.55
C ASP A 11 32.98 32.49 13.00
N GLY A 12 33.73 31.39 12.98
CA GLY A 12 35.13 31.32 13.39
C GLY A 12 35.38 31.53 14.90
N ARG A 13 34.37 31.30 15.73
CA ARG A 13 34.39 31.50 17.19
C ARG A 13 34.01 30.21 17.94
N GLY A 14 34.29 30.16 19.23
CA GLY A 14 34.01 28.96 20.03
C GLY A 14 34.67 27.72 19.47
N CYS A 15 33.92 26.67 19.22
CA CYS A 15 34.44 25.45 18.62
C CYS A 15 34.96 25.63 17.19
N PHE A 16 34.54 26.69 16.48
CA PHE A 16 35.00 27.00 15.14
C PHE A 16 36.25 27.87 15.06
N LYS A 17 36.87 28.19 16.23
CA LYS A 17 38.09 28.97 16.28
C LYS A 17 39.20 28.33 15.44
N ASP A 18 39.83 29.15 14.56
CA ASP A 18 40.94 28.79 13.68
C ASP A 18 40.65 27.65 12.69
N ILE A 19 39.37 27.28 12.50
CA ILE A 19 38.93 26.36 11.44
C ILE A 19 38.79 27.14 10.12
N PRO A 20 39.31 26.63 9.00
CA PRO A 20 39.13 27.27 7.69
C PRO A 20 37.64 27.33 7.26
N GLN A 21 37.26 28.41 6.55
CA GLN A 21 35.92 28.52 5.97
C GLN A 21 35.71 27.50 4.82
N GLY A 22 34.51 27.00 4.67
CA GLY A 22 34.17 26.10 3.57
C GLY A 22 34.64 24.66 3.74
N ILE A 23 35.00 24.26 4.98
CA ILE A 23 35.34 22.86 5.27
C ILE A 23 34.19 21.95 4.83
N LYS A 24 34.53 20.80 4.25
CA LYS A 24 33.55 19.79 3.88
C LYS A 24 33.22 18.91 5.07
N SER A 25 31.96 18.73 5.38
CA SER A 25 31.50 17.90 6.51
C SER A 25 30.35 17.01 6.17
N THR A 26 30.38 15.80 6.71
CA THR A 26 29.38 14.76 6.47
C THR A 26 28.12 15.02 7.30
N ARG A 27 26.97 14.86 6.67
CA ARG A 27 25.65 15.09 7.28
C ARG A 27 24.84 13.82 7.34
N TYR A 28 24.28 13.52 8.55
CA TYR A 28 23.39 12.38 8.81
C TYR A 28 22.18 12.86 9.61
N HIS A 29 21.31 13.71 9.00
CA HIS A 29 20.15 14.22 9.72
C HIS A 29 18.94 14.35 8.82
N SER A 30 17.75 14.13 9.38
CA SER A 30 16.46 14.31 8.73
C SER A 30 15.74 15.58 9.16
N LEU A 31 16.14 16.15 10.31
CA LEU A 31 15.60 17.39 10.86
C LEU A 31 16.69 18.47 10.85
N SER A 32 16.29 19.72 10.80
CA SER A 32 17.17 20.88 10.98
C SER A 32 16.45 21.99 11.75
N ALA A 33 17.21 22.77 12.50
CA ALA A 33 16.66 23.95 13.15
C ALA A 33 16.18 24.96 12.11
N SER A 34 15.09 25.68 12.42
CA SER A 34 14.60 26.80 11.62
C SER A 34 14.98 28.12 12.29
N SER A 35 15.49 29.08 11.52
CA SER A 35 15.81 30.41 12.06
C SER A 35 14.60 31.13 12.65
N SER A 36 13.39 30.88 12.11
CA SER A 36 12.16 31.51 12.59
C SER A 36 11.65 30.97 13.92
N THR A 37 12.14 29.81 14.36
CA THR A 37 11.75 29.18 15.64
C THR A 37 12.90 29.02 16.61
N LEU A 38 14.08 29.55 16.26
CA LEU A 38 15.25 29.48 17.12
C LEU A 38 15.07 30.43 18.33
N PRO A 39 15.24 29.96 19.59
CA PRO A 39 15.16 30.80 20.77
C PRO A 39 16.18 31.96 20.72
N ALA A 40 15.80 33.10 21.28
CA ALA A 40 16.66 34.31 21.31
C ALA A 40 17.99 34.12 22.04
N GLU A 41 18.02 33.15 22.96
CA GLU A 41 19.21 32.77 23.74
C GLU A 41 20.25 32.04 22.88
N LEU A 42 19.89 31.54 21.72
CA LEU A 42 20.77 30.85 20.80
C LEU A 42 21.20 31.75 19.63
N ALA A 43 22.45 31.62 19.23
CA ALA A 43 23.00 32.24 18.02
C ALA A 43 23.34 31.15 17.01
N ILE A 44 23.07 31.38 15.73
CA ILE A 44 23.51 30.52 14.64
C ILE A 44 25.03 30.73 14.48
N THR A 45 25.81 29.65 14.47
CA THR A 45 27.28 29.69 14.38
C THR A 45 27.80 29.06 13.10
N ALA A 46 27.01 28.19 12.46
CA ALA A 46 27.39 27.56 11.21
C ALA A 46 26.17 27.25 10.33
N ILE A 47 26.35 27.34 9.03
CA ILE A 47 25.34 26.97 8.01
C ILE A 47 26.01 26.23 6.85
N THR A 48 25.23 25.50 6.07
CA THR A 48 25.71 25.00 4.79
C THR A 48 25.86 26.15 3.80
N GLN A 49 26.97 26.19 3.09
CA GLN A 49 27.26 27.25 2.12
C GLN A 49 26.28 27.26 0.95
N GLU A 50 25.87 26.07 0.49
CA GLU A 50 25.03 25.88 -0.68
C GLU A 50 23.52 26.09 -0.42
N SER A 51 23.04 25.92 0.82
CA SER A 51 21.59 25.91 1.11
C SER A 51 21.17 26.67 2.36
N GLY A 52 22.11 27.25 3.11
CA GLY A 52 21.83 28.03 4.31
C GLY A 52 21.21 27.24 5.48
N VAL A 53 21.24 25.91 5.43
CA VAL A 53 20.70 25.07 6.50
C VAL A 53 21.58 25.22 7.73
N ILE A 54 20.98 25.47 8.91
CA ILE A 54 21.68 25.63 10.18
C ILE A 54 22.44 24.35 10.52
N MET A 55 23.74 24.49 10.69
CA MET A 55 24.68 23.41 11.00
C MET A 55 25.38 23.58 12.33
N GLY A 56 25.24 24.73 12.97
CA GLY A 56 25.76 24.96 14.30
C GLY A 56 24.99 26.06 15.02
N VAL A 57 24.83 25.89 16.32
CA VAL A 57 24.21 26.88 17.23
C VAL A 57 25.02 27.00 18.51
N ARG A 58 24.98 28.19 19.13
CA ARG A 58 25.66 28.49 20.38
C ARG A 58 24.75 29.27 21.32
N HIS A 59 24.77 28.93 22.61
CA HIS A 59 24.11 29.74 23.61
C HIS A 59 24.91 31.06 23.84
N ARG A 60 24.21 32.20 23.84
CA ARG A 60 24.85 33.53 23.88
C ARG A 60 25.64 33.80 25.15
N LYS A 61 25.28 33.20 26.28
CA LYS A 61 25.89 33.42 27.59
C LYS A 61 26.74 32.23 28.06
N TYR A 62 26.21 31.02 27.94
CA TYR A 62 26.86 29.83 28.48
C TYR A 62 27.69 29.12 27.41
N THR A 63 28.72 28.39 27.81
CA THR A 63 29.61 27.61 26.96
C THR A 63 28.93 26.34 26.46
N LEU A 64 27.79 26.51 25.76
CA LEU A 64 27.01 25.45 25.12
C LEU A 64 27.03 25.68 23.62
N GLU A 65 27.56 24.71 22.87
CA GLU A 65 27.56 24.68 21.40
C GLU A 65 27.08 23.32 20.93
N ALA A 66 26.41 23.33 19.79
CA ALA A 66 25.97 22.13 19.10
C ALA A 66 26.23 22.25 17.62
N VAL A 67 26.61 21.13 16.99
CA VAL A 67 26.73 21.01 15.53
C VAL A 67 25.79 19.92 15.02
N GLN A 68 25.20 20.13 13.83
CA GLN A 68 24.24 19.22 13.20
C GLN A 68 24.92 18.19 12.30
N TYR A 69 26.19 18.36 11.96
CA TYR A 69 26.98 17.44 11.16
C TYR A 69 27.87 16.56 12.03
N HIS A 70 28.56 15.62 11.42
CA HIS A 70 29.42 14.63 12.11
C HIS A 70 30.90 14.99 11.92
N PRO A 71 31.49 15.76 12.84
CA PRO A 71 32.89 16.17 12.74
C PRO A 71 33.86 14.97 12.87
N GLU A 72 33.44 13.88 13.50
CA GLU A 72 34.22 12.64 13.68
C GLU A 72 34.27 11.78 12.41
N SER A 73 33.46 12.08 11.39
CA SER A 73 33.42 11.28 10.17
C SER A 73 34.70 11.43 9.36
N ILE A 74 35.19 10.33 8.78
CA ILE A 74 36.40 10.29 7.94
C ILE A 74 36.33 11.24 6.71
N LEU A 75 35.13 11.60 6.27
CA LEU A 75 34.89 12.53 5.18
C LEU A 75 34.66 13.98 5.64
N SER A 76 34.82 14.27 6.94
CA SER A 76 34.69 15.59 7.52
C SER A 76 36.06 16.23 7.68
N GLU A 77 36.25 17.42 7.10
CA GLU A 77 37.46 18.23 7.24
C GLU A 77 37.40 19.07 8.53
N GLY A 78 38.53 19.26 9.19
CA GLY A 78 38.64 20.13 10.40
C GLY A 78 37.97 19.59 11.65
N GLY A 79 37.48 18.34 11.63
CA GLY A 79 36.82 17.70 12.77
C GLY A 79 37.70 17.57 14.02
N ASP A 80 38.96 17.18 13.83
CA ASP A 80 39.94 17.06 14.94
C ASP A 80 40.16 18.40 15.67
N LEU A 81 40.25 19.50 14.90
CA LEU A 81 40.45 20.84 15.48
C LEU A 81 39.17 21.32 16.18
N LEU A 82 37.99 21.02 15.64
CA LEU A 82 36.71 21.31 16.30
C LEU A 82 36.59 20.58 17.64
N LEU A 83 36.90 19.31 17.69
CA LEU A 83 36.87 18.51 18.92
C LEU A 83 37.90 18.98 19.92
N LYS A 84 39.12 19.32 19.46
CA LYS A 84 40.18 19.91 20.32
C LYS A 84 39.72 21.22 20.92
N ASN A 85 39.11 22.11 20.14
CA ASN A 85 38.56 23.36 20.62
C ASN A 85 37.49 23.13 21.68
N PHE A 86 36.53 22.23 21.39
CA PHE A 86 35.45 21.86 22.31
C PHE A 86 36.01 21.35 23.65
N LEU A 87 36.97 20.41 23.64
CA LEU A 87 37.59 19.85 24.84
C LEU A 87 38.41 20.89 25.67
N SER A 88 38.84 21.95 25.01
CA SER A 88 39.65 23.01 25.67
C SER A 88 38.81 24.16 26.23
N ILE A 89 37.50 24.24 25.88
CA ILE A 89 36.57 25.23 26.44
C ILE A 89 36.20 24.82 27.87
N ARG A 90 36.34 25.73 28.81
CA ARG A 90 35.93 25.55 30.22
C ARG A 90 34.43 25.75 30.33
N GLY A 91 33.78 24.90 31.11
CA GLY A 91 32.36 25.06 31.42
C GLY A 91 32.04 26.38 32.12
N GLY A 92 30.81 26.86 32.02
CA GLY A 92 30.35 28.10 32.61
C GLY A 92 29.90 29.13 31.59
N THR A 93 30.50 30.31 31.56
CA THR A 93 30.16 31.40 30.63
C THR A 93 31.30 31.67 29.63
N TRP A 94 30.96 32.34 28.53
CA TRP A 94 31.96 32.72 27.53
C TRP A 94 33.01 33.69 28.04
N ASP A 95 32.68 34.52 29.04
CA ASP A 95 33.63 35.45 29.67
C ASP A 95 34.80 34.72 30.38
N ALA A 96 34.56 33.48 30.82
CA ALA A 96 35.62 32.63 31.37
C ALA A 96 36.52 32.01 30.25
N ASN A 97 36.18 32.22 28.98
CA ASN A 97 36.85 31.62 27.80
C ASN A 97 37.24 32.68 26.75
N PRO A 98 37.93 33.77 27.08
CA PRO A 98 38.18 34.90 26.17
C PRO A 98 38.98 34.49 24.91
N ALA A 99 39.79 33.44 25.00
CA ALA A 99 40.56 32.92 23.88
C ALA A 99 39.71 32.42 22.71
N TYR A 100 38.43 32.10 22.95
CA TYR A 100 37.52 31.58 21.94
C TYR A 100 36.71 32.66 21.23
N ARG A 101 36.99 33.94 21.47
CA ARG A 101 36.46 35.14 20.78
C ARG A 101 34.93 35.28 20.84
N VAL A 102 34.29 34.67 21.83
CA VAL A 102 32.85 34.83 22.10
C VAL A 102 32.73 35.85 23.23
N THR A 103 32.21 37.06 22.91
CA THR A 103 31.98 38.13 23.91
C THR A 103 30.50 38.46 23.98
N GLU A 104 29.98 38.64 25.20
CA GLU A 104 28.59 39.02 25.43
C GLU A 104 28.29 40.36 24.72
N GLY A 105 27.21 40.45 23.92
CA GLY A 105 26.74 41.70 23.28
C GLY A 105 27.33 42.04 21.92
N SER A 106 28.36 41.36 21.42
CA SER A 106 28.99 41.66 20.13
C SER A 106 28.95 40.50 19.10
N LEU A 107 28.00 39.59 19.25
CA LEU A 107 27.77 38.59 18.19
C LEU A 107 27.03 39.28 17.05
N PRO A 108 27.72 39.67 15.93
CA PRO A 108 27.00 40.05 14.76
C PRO A 108 26.07 38.88 14.43
N ALA A 109 24.83 39.17 14.11
CA ALA A 109 23.95 38.16 13.50
C ALA A 109 24.78 37.51 12.40
N PHE A 110 25.03 36.20 12.52
CA PHE A 110 25.60 35.46 11.41
C PHE A 110 24.56 35.58 10.30
N GLY A 111 24.84 36.52 9.38
CA GLY A 111 23.80 37.08 8.55
C GLY A 111 23.11 36.04 7.71
N LEU A 112 21.84 35.82 8.01
CA LEU A 112 20.87 35.36 7.01
C LEU A 112 20.78 36.38 5.86
N ASP A 113 21.14 37.65 6.12
CA ASP A 113 21.26 38.73 5.13
C ASP A 113 22.35 38.49 4.08
N GLY A 114 23.35 37.67 4.36
CA GLY A 114 24.33 37.21 3.38
C GLY A 114 23.82 36.14 2.43
N ILE A 115 22.65 35.52 2.65
CA ILE A 115 22.05 34.57 1.71
C ILE A 115 21.31 35.31 0.59
N ALA A 116 20.71 36.43 0.89
CA ALA A 116 20.13 37.32 -0.12
C ALA A 116 21.20 37.93 -1.05
N SER A 117 22.39 38.24 -0.51
CA SER A 117 23.47 38.87 -1.31
C SER A 117 24.29 37.90 -2.17
N VAL A 118 24.28 36.60 -1.89
CA VAL A 118 24.95 35.58 -2.72
C VAL A 118 24.12 35.24 -3.99
N VAL A 119 22.83 35.57 -4.00
CA VAL A 119 21.98 35.48 -5.21
C VAL A 119 22.18 36.70 -6.10
N GLU A 120 22.69 37.85 -5.58
CA GLU A 120 22.88 39.09 -6.33
C GLU A 120 24.33 39.38 -6.79
N THR A 121 25.35 38.65 -6.33
CA THR A 121 26.76 38.99 -6.65
C THR A 121 27.42 38.16 -7.76
N ASN A 122 26.66 37.42 -8.57
CA ASN A 122 27.18 36.89 -9.84
C ASN A 122 26.75 37.66 -11.07
N GLY A 123 26.61 38.96 -10.95
CA GLY A 123 26.28 39.81 -12.06
C GLY A 123 26.76 41.25 -11.86
N ASN A 124 28.07 41.52 -11.98
CA ASN A 124 28.59 42.73 -12.59
C ASN A 124 30.12 42.74 -12.63
N ALA A 125 30.65 42.50 -13.78
CA ALA A 125 31.87 43.12 -14.27
C ALA A 125 31.77 43.31 -15.80
N ASN A 126 31.58 44.60 -16.16
CA ASN A 126 31.91 45.22 -17.43
C ASN A 126 31.05 44.95 -18.67
N GLY A 127 30.44 46.05 -19.15
CA GLY A 127 30.21 46.28 -20.57
C GLY A 127 28.85 46.85 -20.93
N HIS A 128 28.79 48.12 -21.24
CA HIS A 128 27.68 48.84 -21.88
C HIS A 128 27.05 48.06 -23.04
N ALA A 129 25.75 47.79 -22.98
CA ALA A 129 24.84 47.81 -24.11
C ALA A 129 23.40 47.92 -23.62
N SER A 130 22.74 48.99 -24.01
CA SER A 130 21.32 49.28 -23.86
C SER A 130 20.45 48.21 -24.53
N GLY A 131 19.55 47.58 -23.79
CA GLY A 131 18.53 46.67 -24.30
C GLY A 131 17.63 46.19 -23.16
N SER A 132 16.47 46.83 -22.98
CA SER A 132 15.48 46.44 -22.00
C SER A 132 14.90 45.05 -22.32
N THR A 133 15.38 44.00 -21.65
CA THR A 133 14.69 42.73 -21.56
C THR A 133 14.26 42.54 -20.10
N SER A 134 12.96 42.69 -19.85
CA SER A 134 12.35 42.28 -18.59
C SER A 134 12.67 40.83 -18.37
N SER A 135 13.51 40.50 -17.40
CA SER A 135 13.77 39.12 -16.96
C SER A 135 12.45 38.55 -16.39
N LYS A 136 11.79 37.71 -17.18
CA LYS A 136 10.57 37.02 -16.81
C LYS A 136 10.89 36.11 -15.61
N VAL A 137 10.27 36.36 -14.46
CA VAL A 137 10.40 35.47 -13.28
C VAL A 137 9.98 34.08 -13.70
N PRO A 138 10.84 33.06 -13.51
CA PRO A 138 10.51 31.70 -13.95
C PRO A 138 9.22 31.18 -13.26
N THR A 139 8.34 30.59 -14.06
CA THR A 139 7.11 29.97 -13.57
C THR A 139 7.45 28.82 -12.65
N ILE A 140 6.48 28.38 -11.82
CA ILE A 140 6.69 27.23 -10.93
C ILE A 140 6.98 25.95 -11.73
N LEU A 141 6.38 25.79 -12.90
CA LEU A 141 6.63 24.67 -13.80
C LEU A 141 8.10 24.64 -14.27
N GLU A 142 8.64 25.80 -14.67
CA GLU A 142 10.05 25.92 -15.05
C GLU A 142 10.99 25.61 -13.88
N LYS A 143 10.64 26.04 -12.66
CA LYS A 143 11.40 25.71 -11.44
C LYS A 143 11.39 24.21 -11.14
N ILE A 144 10.22 23.57 -11.26
CA ILE A 144 10.08 22.11 -11.06
C ILE A 144 10.91 21.38 -12.11
N TYR A 145 10.80 21.76 -13.39
CA TYR A 145 11.56 21.15 -14.48
C TYR A 145 13.08 21.25 -14.24
N ALA A 146 13.57 22.43 -13.89
CA ALA A 146 14.98 22.65 -13.61
C ALA A 146 15.49 21.83 -12.43
N GLN A 147 14.69 21.67 -11.37
CA GLN A 147 15.05 20.83 -10.24
C GLN A 147 15.03 19.34 -10.62
N ARG A 148 13.98 18.89 -11.32
CA ARG A 148 13.89 17.50 -11.76
C ARG A 148 15.03 17.10 -12.69
N THR A 149 15.49 18.03 -13.56
CA THR A 149 16.68 17.83 -14.39
C THR A 149 17.91 17.52 -13.54
N LYS A 150 18.14 18.29 -12.46
CA LYS A 150 19.24 18.03 -11.52
C LYS A 150 19.11 16.67 -10.83
N ASP A 151 17.89 16.32 -10.39
CA ASP A 151 17.63 15.06 -9.70
C ASP A 151 17.90 13.87 -10.61
N VAL A 152 17.44 13.91 -11.86
CA VAL A 152 17.65 12.86 -12.87
C VAL A 152 19.13 12.73 -13.21
N GLU A 153 19.83 13.84 -13.45
CA GLU A 153 21.28 13.82 -13.73
C GLU A 153 22.11 13.27 -12.57
N LEU A 154 21.66 13.49 -11.31
CA LEU A 154 22.29 12.89 -10.14
C LEU A 154 22.01 11.38 -10.08
N ALA A 155 20.78 10.98 -10.33
CA ALA A 155 20.38 9.56 -10.34
C ALA A 155 21.14 8.76 -11.39
N LYS A 156 21.30 9.30 -12.61
CA LYS A 156 22.09 8.71 -13.71
C LYS A 156 23.57 8.47 -13.35
N LYS A 157 24.10 9.20 -12.39
CA LYS A 157 25.50 9.08 -11.92
C LYS A 157 25.64 8.24 -10.65
N THR A 158 24.54 7.81 -10.06
CA THR A 158 24.54 7.05 -8.81
C THR A 158 24.72 5.55 -9.12
N PRO A 159 25.74 4.88 -8.58
CA PRO A 159 25.94 3.44 -8.77
C PRO A 159 24.70 2.63 -8.36
N GLY A 160 24.28 1.68 -9.18
CA GLY A 160 23.07 0.87 -9.01
C GLY A 160 21.82 1.49 -9.62
N THR A 161 21.91 2.74 -10.12
CA THR A 161 20.83 3.43 -10.83
C THR A 161 21.32 4.13 -12.09
N THR A 162 22.50 3.80 -12.59
CA THR A 162 22.97 4.36 -13.88
C THR A 162 22.07 3.87 -15.03
N PRO A 163 22.08 4.53 -16.21
CA PRO A 163 21.33 4.04 -17.36
C PRO A 163 21.66 2.57 -17.69
N GLU A 164 22.93 2.19 -17.64
CA GLU A 164 23.41 0.82 -17.89
C GLU A 164 22.88 -0.16 -16.82
N ASP A 165 22.80 0.27 -15.56
CA ASP A 165 22.18 -0.54 -14.49
C ASP A 165 20.70 -0.78 -14.79
N LEU A 166 19.94 0.28 -15.18
CA LEU A 166 18.51 0.13 -15.49
C LEU A 166 18.28 -0.77 -16.71
N ASP A 167 19.08 -0.63 -17.76
CA ASP A 167 19.00 -1.49 -18.95
C ASP A 167 19.27 -2.95 -18.58
N THR A 168 20.27 -3.19 -17.75
CA THR A 168 20.58 -4.52 -17.22
C THR A 168 19.40 -5.10 -16.43
N LEU A 169 18.83 -4.33 -15.50
CA LEU A 169 17.70 -4.76 -14.67
C LEU A 169 16.44 -5.04 -15.51
N LEU A 170 16.20 -4.24 -16.56
CA LEU A 170 15.10 -4.49 -17.50
C LEU A 170 15.34 -5.76 -18.32
N SER A 171 16.58 -6.01 -18.78
CA SER A 171 16.94 -7.22 -19.53
C SER A 171 16.81 -8.49 -18.69
N LEU A 172 17.06 -8.42 -17.38
CA LEU A 172 16.84 -9.50 -16.42
C LEU A 172 15.35 -9.77 -16.15
N ASN A 173 14.45 -8.95 -16.69
CA ASN A 173 13.00 -9.08 -16.55
C ASN A 173 12.51 -9.12 -15.09
N ILE A 174 13.18 -8.39 -14.18
CA ILE A 174 12.83 -8.36 -12.76
C ILE A 174 11.70 -7.36 -12.42
N ALA A 175 11.32 -6.53 -13.38
CA ALA A 175 10.22 -5.60 -13.19
C ALA A 175 8.90 -6.38 -12.93
N PRO A 176 8.05 -5.92 -11.97
CA PRO A 176 6.78 -6.58 -11.69
C PRO A 176 5.90 -6.70 -12.95
N ALA A 177 5.14 -7.79 -13.11
CA ALA A 177 4.28 -8.00 -14.27
C ALA A 177 3.28 -6.84 -14.46
N PRO A 178 3.23 -6.19 -15.64
CA PRO A 178 2.34 -5.05 -15.88
C PRO A 178 0.88 -5.50 -16.04
N VAL A 179 -0.06 -4.57 -15.80
CA VAL A 179 -1.44 -4.68 -16.28
C VAL A 179 -1.72 -3.58 -17.30
N SER A 180 -2.62 -3.85 -18.23
CA SER A 180 -2.98 -2.86 -19.24
C SER A 180 -3.72 -1.67 -18.61
N PHE A 181 -3.10 -0.50 -18.64
CA PHE A 181 -3.71 0.75 -18.18
C PHE A 181 -5.01 1.07 -18.92
N VAL A 182 -5.02 0.94 -20.24
CA VAL A 182 -6.20 1.15 -21.08
C VAL A 182 -7.34 0.21 -20.69
N GLN A 183 -7.04 -1.09 -20.53
CA GLN A 183 -8.06 -2.08 -20.17
C GLN A 183 -8.62 -1.82 -18.78
N ARG A 184 -7.80 -1.43 -17.80
CA ARG A 184 -8.28 -1.08 -16.46
C ARG A 184 -9.29 0.06 -16.47
N LEU A 185 -9.07 1.08 -17.30
CA LEU A 185 -10.01 2.17 -17.47
C LEU A 185 -11.28 1.75 -18.24
N LYS A 186 -11.14 0.95 -19.31
CA LYS A 186 -12.28 0.50 -20.13
C LYS A 186 -13.18 -0.52 -19.43
N GLN A 187 -12.60 -1.43 -18.64
CA GLN A 187 -13.31 -2.51 -17.94
C GLN A 187 -13.97 -2.08 -16.63
N CYS A 188 -13.85 -0.81 -16.23
CA CYS A 188 -14.56 -0.33 -15.06
C CYS A 188 -16.07 -0.52 -15.23
N PRO A 189 -16.74 -1.28 -14.34
CA PRO A 189 -18.15 -1.63 -14.50
C PRO A 189 -19.09 -0.43 -14.35
N LYS A 190 -18.65 0.60 -13.68
CA LYS A 190 -19.38 1.87 -13.49
C LYS A 190 -18.52 3.03 -13.98
N LYS A 191 -19.01 3.78 -14.95
CA LYS A 191 -18.33 4.97 -15.47
C LYS A 191 -18.70 6.22 -14.67
N PRO A 192 -17.76 7.16 -14.56
CA PRO A 192 -16.38 7.13 -15.05
C PRO A 192 -15.47 6.27 -14.15
N ALA A 193 -14.38 5.77 -14.69
CA ALA A 193 -13.35 5.06 -13.91
C ALA A 193 -12.63 6.04 -12.96
N LEU A 194 -12.35 5.61 -11.73
CA LEU A 194 -11.62 6.42 -10.76
C LEU A 194 -10.10 6.19 -10.88
N MET A 195 -9.38 7.28 -11.08
CA MET A 195 -7.93 7.36 -10.89
C MET A 195 -7.68 8.06 -9.55
N ALA A 196 -7.39 7.30 -8.50
CA ALA A 196 -7.21 7.81 -7.15
C ALA A 196 -5.75 8.24 -6.94
N GLU A 197 -5.53 9.52 -6.66
CA GLU A 197 -4.19 10.09 -6.53
C GLU A 197 -3.72 10.16 -5.09
N ILE A 198 -2.51 9.67 -4.82
CA ILE A 198 -1.82 9.78 -3.55
C ILE A 198 -0.81 10.93 -3.64
N LYS A 199 -1.00 11.93 -2.77
CA LYS A 199 -0.26 13.18 -2.79
C LYS A 199 -0.13 13.79 -1.40
N ARG A 200 1.10 13.98 -0.90
CA ARG A 200 1.35 14.56 0.44
C ARG A 200 1.29 16.08 0.46
N ALA A 201 1.68 16.71 -0.62
CA ALA A 201 1.72 18.17 -0.76
C ALA A 201 1.52 18.60 -2.21
N SER A 202 1.29 19.90 -2.45
CA SER A 202 1.31 20.48 -3.79
C SER A 202 1.79 21.93 -3.74
N PRO A 203 2.33 22.47 -4.86
CA PRO A 203 2.77 23.87 -4.92
C PRO A 203 1.67 24.89 -4.60
N SER A 204 0.42 24.60 -4.98
CA SER A 204 -0.73 25.50 -4.81
C SER A 204 -1.40 25.43 -3.43
N LYS A 205 -1.24 24.33 -2.70
CA LYS A 205 -1.95 24.09 -1.41
C LYS A 205 -1.01 23.84 -0.24
N GLY A 206 0.30 23.71 -0.49
CA GLY A 206 1.26 23.30 0.53
C GLY A 206 1.01 21.88 1.05
N PRO A 207 1.25 21.60 2.33
CA PRO A 207 1.01 20.29 2.95
C PRO A 207 -0.48 19.90 2.92
N ILE A 208 -0.77 18.64 2.52
CA ILE A 208 -2.12 18.07 2.44
C ILE A 208 -2.26 16.92 3.44
N ALA A 209 -1.40 15.89 3.34
CA ALA A 209 -1.47 14.68 4.16
C ALA A 209 -0.05 14.11 4.36
N MET A 210 0.79 14.82 5.10
CA MET A 210 2.21 14.54 5.25
C MET A 210 2.53 13.20 5.92
N THR A 211 1.65 12.70 6.78
CA THR A 211 1.84 11.46 7.54
C THR A 211 1.27 10.22 6.85
N THR A 212 0.73 10.37 5.62
CA THR A 212 0.10 9.26 4.90
C THR A 212 1.09 8.13 4.64
N ASN A 213 0.70 6.92 5.06
CA ASN A 213 1.33 5.69 4.63
C ASN A 213 0.79 5.32 3.23
N VAL A 214 1.65 5.38 2.22
CA VAL A 214 1.26 5.22 0.82
C VAL A 214 0.78 3.81 0.50
N ALA A 215 1.37 2.77 1.11
CA ALA A 215 0.95 1.40 0.92
C ALA A 215 -0.48 1.15 1.45
N GLN A 216 -0.77 1.64 2.66
CA GLN A 216 -2.11 1.59 3.25
C GLN A 216 -3.13 2.35 2.41
N GLN A 217 -2.78 3.56 1.96
CA GLN A 217 -3.67 4.39 1.14
C GLN A 217 -3.97 3.76 -0.21
N ALA A 218 -2.95 3.17 -0.86
CA ALA A 218 -3.12 2.47 -2.13
C ALA A 218 -4.06 1.26 -1.98
N LEU A 219 -3.89 0.48 -0.91
CA LEU A 219 -4.78 -0.64 -0.61
C LEU A 219 -6.22 -0.17 -0.35
N THR A 220 -6.39 0.89 0.44
CA THR A 220 -7.72 1.49 0.69
C THR A 220 -8.39 1.93 -0.61
N TYR A 221 -7.68 2.63 -1.49
CA TYR A 221 -8.21 3.05 -2.80
C TYR A 221 -8.58 1.87 -3.70
N ALA A 222 -7.72 0.84 -3.73
CA ALA A 222 -7.97 -0.36 -4.52
C ALA A 222 -9.24 -1.09 -4.07
N LEU A 223 -9.40 -1.29 -2.75
CA LEU A 223 -10.57 -1.93 -2.16
C LEU A 223 -11.83 -1.07 -2.28
N SER A 224 -11.69 0.24 -2.41
CA SER A 224 -12.80 1.17 -2.64
C SER A 224 -13.19 1.30 -4.12
N GLY A 225 -12.60 0.49 -5.01
CA GLY A 225 -13.00 0.41 -6.42
C GLY A 225 -12.25 1.34 -7.38
N ALA A 226 -11.12 1.92 -6.97
CA ALA A 226 -10.26 2.66 -7.88
C ALA A 226 -9.72 1.76 -9.00
N SER A 227 -9.80 2.23 -10.25
CA SER A 227 -9.25 1.54 -11.41
C SER A 227 -7.75 1.81 -11.60
N VAL A 228 -7.28 2.95 -11.09
CA VAL A 228 -5.88 3.38 -11.16
C VAL A 228 -5.47 4.03 -9.83
N ILE A 229 -4.27 3.71 -9.38
CA ILE A 229 -3.58 4.41 -8.29
C ILE A 229 -2.53 5.33 -8.91
N SER A 230 -2.75 6.63 -8.84
CA SER A 230 -1.80 7.65 -9.28
C SER A 230 -0.89 8.03 -8.11
N VAL A 231 0.41 7.87 -8.25
CA VAL A 231 1.37 8.15 -7.17
C VAL A 231 2.30 9.29 -7.59
N LEU A 232 2.25 10.41 -6.84
CA LEU A 232 3.22 11.49 -7.00
C LEU A 232 4.60 10.98 -6.58
N THR A 233 5.60 11.13 -7.46
CA THR A 233 6.99 10.74 -7.19
C THR A 233 7.97 11.93 -7.19
N GLU A 234 7.46 13.13 -7.35
CA GLU A 234 8.26 14.37 -7.29
C GLU A 234 8.58 14.72 -5.81
N PRO A 235 9.87 14.81 -5.41
CA PRO A 235 10.24 14.88 -4.00
C PRO A 235 10.20 16.29 -3.40
N THR A 236 10.36 17.34 -4.20
CA THR A 236 10.56 18.70 -3.68
C THR A 236 9.25 19.39 -3.30
N TRP A 237 8.28 19.42 -4.19
CA TRP A 237 7.00 20.12 -4.00
C TRP A 237 5.85 19.20 -3.62
N PHE A 238 5.84 17.96 -4.15
CA PHE A 238 4.76 17.01 -3.88
C PHE A 238 5.09 16.02 -2.76
N LYS A 239 6.35 15.98 -2.30
CA LYS A 239 6.83 15.13 -1.20
C LYS A 239 6.60 13.62 -1.45
N GLY A 240 6.66 13.22 -2.72
CA GLY A 240 6.57 11.84 -3.15
C GLY A 240 7.94 11.25 -3.51
N THR A 241 8.01 9.93 -3.65
CA THR A 241 9.24 9.21 -4.01
C THR A 241 8.94 8.00 -4.89
N LEU A 242 9.94 7.49 -5.62
CA LEU A 242 9.83 6.20 -6.31
C LEU A 242 9.57 5.03 -5.35
N LEU A 243 10.11 5.12 -4.12
CA LEU A 243 9.83 4.13 -3.08
C LEU A 243 8.34 4.11 -2.71
N ASP A 244 7.69 5.26 -2.62
CA ASP A 244 6.24 5.34 -2.37
C ASP A 244 5.46 4.57 -3.46
N MET A 245 5.82 4.78 -4.73
CA MET A 245 5.16 4.07 -5.83
C MET A 245 5.41 2.55 -5.76
N ARG A 246 6.63 2.13 -5.45
CA ARG A 246 6.97 0.72 -5.26
C ARG A 246 6.16 0.09 -4.12
N LEU A 247 6.04 0.79 -2.99
CA LEU A 247 5.28 0.31 -1.83
C LEU A 247 3.77 0.28 -2.13
N ALA A 248 3.23 1.28 -2.83
CA ALA A 248 1.85 1.25 -3.33
C ALA A 248 1.60 0.04 -4.22
N ARG A 249 2.50 -0.23 -5.18
CA ARG A 249 2.43 -1.38 -6.06
C ARG A 249 2.46 -2.69 -5.29
N GLN A 250 3.39 -2.86 -4.36
CA GLN A 250 3.50 -4.07 -3.54
C GLN A 250 2.26 -4.32 -2.68
N ALA A 251 1.64 -3.27 -2.14
CA ALA A 251 0.45 -3.40 -1.30
C ALA A 251 -0.76 -3.95 -2.06
N ILE A 252 -0.87 -3.66 -3.36
CA ILE A 252 -2.01 -4.07 -4.21
C ILE A 252 -1.69 -5.25 -5.13
N ASP A 253 -0.44 -5.71 -5.16
CA ASP A 253 0.02 -6.73 -6.12
C ASP A 253 -0.69 -8.06 -5.98
N ALA A 254 -1.11 -8.39 -4.76
CA ALA A 254 -1.88 -9.61 -4.46
C ALA A 254 -3.33 -9.55 -4.92
N LEU A 255 -3.85 -8.37 -5.24
CA LEU A 255 -5.24 -8.24 -5.67
C LEU A 255 -5.37 -8.80 -7.10
N PRO A 256 -6.30 -9.71 -7.35
CA PRO A 256 -6.44 -10.39 -8.65
C PRO A 256 -6.73 -9.43 -9.81
N TYR A 257 -7.45 -8.34 -9.53
CA TYR A 257 -7.71 -7.25 -10.47
C TYR A 257 -7.18 -5.93 -9.92
N ARG A 258 -5.90 -5.95 -9.48
CA ARG A 258 -5.29 -4.75 -8.94
C ARG A 258 -5.47 -3.55 -9.87
N PRO A 259 -5.66 -2.35 -9.32
CA PRO A 259 -5.58 -1.13 -10.09
C PRO A 259 -4.25 -1.02 -10.85
N ALA A 260 -4.27 -0.34 -11.98
CA ALA A 260 -3.02 0.06 -12.63
C ALA A 260 -2.32 1.14 -11.79
N VAL A 261 -0.99 1.15 -11.81
CA VAL A 261 -0.18 2.16 -11.11
C VAL A 261 0.33 3.18 -12.12
N LEU A 262 0.00 4.45 -11.91
CA LEU A 262 0.47 5.57 -12.70
C LEU A 262 1.57 6.31 -11.94
N ARG A 263 2.77 6.43 -12.54
CA ARG A 263 3.78 7.39 -12.08
C ARG A 263 3.36 8.82 -12.45
N LYS A 264 3.00 9.61 -11.45
CA LYS A 264 2.66 11.02 -11.61
C LYS A 264 3.90 11.85 -11.27
N ASP A 265 4.61 12.30 -12.30
CA ASP A 265 5.88 13.03 -12.19
C ASP A 265 6.04 13.95 -13.41
N PHE A 266 7.09 14.76 -13.46
CA PHE A 266 7.47 15.58 -14.59
C PHE A 266 8.52 14.81 -15.40
N ILE A 267 8.06 14.08 -16.41
CA ILE A 267 8.88 13.16 -17.21
C ILE A 267 9.33 13.84 -18.50
N PHE A 268 10.63 13.82 -18.74
CA PHE A 268 11.29 14.42 -19.90
C PHE A 268 12.45 13.56 -20.44
N ASP A 269 12.73 12.43 -19.80
CA ASP A 269 13.87 11.56 -20.11
C ASP A 269 13.44 10.07 -20.04
N GLU A 270 13.95 9.24 -20.98
CA GLU A 270 13.68 7.79 -21.03
C GLU A 270 14.12 7.10 -19.74
N TYR A 271 15.18 7.59 -19.14
CA TYR A 271 15.65 7.10 -17.83
C TYR A 271 14.53 7.05 -16.79
N GLN A 272 13.71 8.11 -16.71
CA GLN A 272 12.59 8.17 -15.76
C GLN A 272 11.51 7.12 -16.09
N ILE A 273 11.33 6.77 -17.36
CA ILE A 273 10.37 5.75 -17.79
C ILE A 273 10.89 4.35 -17.45
N ALA A 274 12.18 4.09 -17.64
CA ALA A 274 12.84 2.86 -17.22
C ALA A 274 12.75 2.66 -15.70
N GLU A 275 13.05 3.72 -14.90
CA GLU A 275 12.84 3.71 -13.45
C GLU A 275 11.40 3.37 -13.07
N ALA A 276 10.42 4.01 -13.74
CA ALA A 276 9.01 3.78 -13.47
C ALA A 276 8.64 2.30 -13.66
N ARG A 277 9.07 1.71 -14.76
CA ARG A 277 8.81 0.30 -15.08
C ARG A 277 9.40 -0.63 -14.02
N LEU A 278 10.65 -0.43 -13.63
CA LEU A 278 11.33 -1.22 -12.61
C LEU A 278 10.69 -1.09 -11.23
N HIS A 279 10.13 0.07 -10.91
CA HIS A 279 9.40 0.28 -9.65
C HIS A 279 7.92 -0.12 -9.71
N GLY A 280 7.48 -0.76 -10.81
CA GLY A 280 6.17 -1.39 -10.93
C GLY A 280 5.06 -0.48 -11.43
N ALA A 281 5.38 0.62 -12.10
CA ALA A 281 4.40 1.41 -12.83
C ALA A 281 3.81 0.61 -14.01
N ASP A 282 2.54 0.84 -14.29
CA ASP A 282 1.80 0.35 -15.46
C ASP A 282 1.57 1.47 -16.48
N SER A 283 1.80 2.71 -16.06
CA SER A 283 1.67 3.92 -16.89
C SER A 283 2.54 5.04 -16.34
N VAL A 284 2.85 6.01 -17.18
CA VAL A 284 3.57 7.23 -16.84
C VAL A 284 2.83 8.46 -17.38
N LEU A 285 3.08 9.62 -16.78
CA LEU A 285 2.52 10.89 -17.23
C LEU A 285 3.45 11.56 -18.25
N LEU A 286 2.92 11.94 -19.41
CA LEU A 286 3.60 12.80 -20.37
C LEU A 286 2.80 14.10 -20.55
N ILE A 287 3.42 15.24 -20.23
CA ILE A 287 2.78 16.58 -20.26
C ILE A 287 3.16 17.28 -21.56
N VAL A 288 2.18 17.45 -22.45
CA VAL A 288 2.41 18.05 -23.79
C VAL A 288 2.99 19.47 -23.69
N ALA A 289 2.48 20.28 -22.75
CA ALA A 289 2.96 21.65 -22.52
C ALA A 289 4.45 21.76 -22.18
N MET A 290 5.08 20.67 -21.71
CA MET A 290 6.49 20.65 -21.28
C MET A 290 7.44 20.10 -22.32
N LEU A 291 6.94 19.36 -23.30
CA LEU A 291 7.76 18.55 -24.18
C LEU A 291 7.68 19.06 -25.63
N PRO A 292 8.81 19.33 -26.30
CA PRO A 292 8.83 19.50 -27.74
C PRO A 292 8.25 18.25 -28.43
N VAL A 293 7.49 18.44 -29.52
CA VAL A 293 6.79 17.33 -30.21
C VAL A 293 7.69 16.14 -30.54
N PRO A 294 8.92 16.30 -31.07
CA PRO A 294 9.80 15.15 -31.31
C PRO A 294 10.18 14.41 -30.02
N ARG A 295 10.37 15.13 -28.92
CA ARG A 295 10.69 14.54 -27.61
C ARG A 295 9.50 13.78 -27.03
N LEU A 296 8.32 14.39 -27.11
CA LEU A 296 7.06 13.74 -26.70
C LEU A 296 6.87 12.40 -27.42
N HIS A 297 7.11 12.38 -28.75
CA HIS A 297 7.01 11.16 -29.56
C HIS A 297 8.02 10.09 -29.10
N ALA A 298 9.28 10.46 -28.90
CA ALA A 298 10.32 9.53 -28.46
C ALA A 298 9.97 8.89 -27.09
N LEU A 299 9.54 9.70 -26.13
CA LEU A 299 9.14 9.22 -24.79
C LEU A 299 7.88 8.34 -24.84
N TYR A 300 6.91 8.68 -25.67
CA TYR A 300 5.70 7.91 -25.86
C TYR A 300 6.01 6.51 -26.41
N GLU A 301 6.79 6.43 -27.49
CA GLU A 301 7.19 5.14 -28.07
C GLU A 301 8.08 4.32 -27.12
N TYR A 302 8.99 4.95 -26.41
CA TYR A 302 9.81 4.26 -25.42
C TYR A 302 8.95 3.68 -24.28
N SER A 303 7.98 4.43 -23.77
CA SER A 303 7.05 3.93 -22.76
C SER A 303 6.26 2.71 -23.27
N ARG A 304 5.76 2.77 -24.50
CA ARG A 304 5.03 1.66 -25.11
C ARG A 304 5.91 0.44 -25.36
N SER A 305 7.17 0.62 -25.70
CA SER A 305 8.12 -0.50 -25.86
C SER A 305 8.34 -1.27 -24.55
N LEU A 306 8.15 -0.61 -23.40
CA LEU A 306 8.18 -1.23 -22.07
C LEU A 306 6.79 -1.76 -21.60
N GLY A 307 5.78 -1.75 -22.47
CA GLY A 307 4.43 -2.25 -22.18
C GLY A 307 3.54 -1.27 -21.40
N MET A 308 3.93 0.00 -21.31
CA MET A 308 3.20 1.04 -20.58
C MET A 308 2.58 2.06 -21.54
N GLU A 309 1.24 2.07 -21.68
CA GLU A 309 0.54 3.16 -22.37
C GLU A 309 0.59 4.43 -21.49
N PRO A 310 1.13 5.56 -21.96
CA PRO A 310 1.18 6.79 -21.17
C PRO A 310 -0.19 7.45 -20.99
N LEU A 311 -0.38 8.15 -19.87
CA LEU A 311 -1.37 9.22 -19.75
C LEU A 311 -0.80 10.48 -20.38
N VAL A 312 -1.33 10.92 -21.52
CA VAL A 312 -0.89 12.14 -22.22
C VAL A 312 -1.74 13.30 -21.72
N GLU A 313 -1.12 14.23 -20.99
CA GLU A 313 -1.79 15.39 -20.38
C GLU A 313 -1.80 16.59 -21.31
N VAL A 314 -3.00 17.16 -21.49
CA VAL A 314 -3.25 18.34 -22.34
C VAL A 314 -4.10 19.37 -21.61
N ASN A 315 -4.01 20.64 -22.02
CA ASN A 315 -4.80 21.73 -21.43
C ASN A 315 -5.60 22.56 -22.48
N ASN A 316 -5.30 22.40 -23.77
CA ASN A 316 -5.95 23.16 -24.84
C ASN A 316 -6.06 22.33 -26.13
N ALA A 317 -6.79 22.88 -27.13
CA ALA A 317 -7.05 22.20 -28.39
C ALA A 317 -5.78 21.84 -29.19
N ARG A 318 -4.79 22.72 -29.22
CA ARG A 318 -3.51 22.49 -29.93
C ARG A 318 -2.75 21.30 -29.30
N GLU A 319 -2.73 21.22 -27.98
CA GLU A 319 -2.12 20.10 -27.26
C GLU A 319 -2.91 18.79 -27.47
N MET A 320 -4.24 18.89 -27.54
CA MET A 320 -5.12 17.75 -27.87
C MET A 320 -4.81 17.22 -29.27
N GLU A 321 -4.65 18.11 -30.27
CA GLU A 321 -4.25 17.71 -31.63
C GLU A 321 -2.91 16.97 -31.64
N ALA A 322 -1.93 17.45 -30.88
CA ALA A 322 -0.63 16.80 -30.76
C ALA A 322 -0.76 15.40 -30.12
N ALA A 323 -1.55 15.26 -29.06
CA ALA A 323 -1.81 13.96 -28.39
C ALA A 323 -2.54 12.98 -29.33
N LEU A 324 -3.49 13.46 -30.12
CA LEU A 324 -4.21 12.65 -31.13
C LEU A 324 -3.31 12.23 -32.28
N ALA A 325 -2.44 13.14 -32.77
CA ALA A 325 -1.46 12.83 -33.81
C ALA A 325 -0.43 11.78 -33.35
N LEU A 326 -0.13 11.74 -32.06
CA LEU A 326 0.73 10.73 -31.42
C LEU A 326 0.08 9.34 -31.39
N GLY A 327 -1.24 9.25 -31.53
CA GLY A 327 -2.00 8.01 -31.41
C GLY A 327 -2.28 7.60 -29.95
N ALA A 328 -2.23 8.53 -29.01
CA ALA A 328 -2.45 8.30 -27.60
C ALA A 328 -3.83 7.64 -27.35
N LYS A 329 -3.84 6.57 -26.53
CA LYS A 329 -5.08 5.83 -26.16
C LYS A 329 -5.72 6.36 -24.89
N VAL A 330 -4.98 7.09 -24.08
CA VAL A 330 -5.47 7.71 -22.84
C VAL A 330 -4.99 9.17 -22.81
N ILE A 331 -5.93 10.08 -22.85
CA ILE A 331 -5.65 11.53 -22.85
C ILE A 331 -6.30 12.16 -21.63
N GLY A 332 -5.49 12.85 -20.84
CA GLY A 332 -5.92 13.57 -19.64
C GLY A 332 -6.05 15.07 -19.90
N VAL A 333 -7.23 15.63 -19.74
CA VAL A 333 -7.43 17.07 -19.78
C VAL A 333 -7.22 17.64 -18.39
N ASN A 334 -6.18 18.45 -18.22
CA ASN A 334 -5.91 19.11 -16.96
C ASN A 334 -6.71 20.42 -16.87
N ASN A 335 -7.71 20.44 -15.98
CA ASN A 335 -8.51 21.65 -15.70
C ASN A 335 -7.70 22.74 -14.98
N ARG A 336 -6.52 22.40 -14.47
CA ARG A 336 -5.61 23.36 -13.84
C ARG A 336 -4.57 23.83 -14.84
N ASN A 337 -4.53 25.11 -15.10
CA ASN A 337 -3.45 25.70 -15.86
C ASN A 337 -2.13 25.60 -15.07
N LEU A 338 -1.11 25.03 -15.66
CA LEU A 338 0.20 24.80 -15.02
C LEU A 338 1.05 26.08 -14.88
N HIS A 339 0.66 27.19 -15.52
CA HIS A 339 1.39 28.46 -15.45
C HIS A 339 0.92 29.36 -14.28
N ASP A 340 -0.39 29.43 -14.03
CA ASP A 340 -1.00 30.31 -13.03
C ASP A 340 -1.79 29.56 -11.94
N PHE A 341 -1.91 28.22 -12.03
CA PHE A 341 -2.65 27.32 -11.14
C PHE A 341 -4.16 27.58 -11.05
N GLN A 342 -4.73 28.41 -11.89
CA GLN A 342 -6.18 28.57 -11.95
C GLN A 342 -6.84 27.28 -12.43
N VAL A 343 -8.01 26.96 -11.85
CA VAL A 343 -8.80 25.80 -12.24
C VAL A 343 -10.00 26.27 -13.03
N ASP A 344 -10.13 25.80 -14.27
CA ASP A 344 -11.30 26.00 -15.10
C ASP A 344 -11.90 24.63 -15.46
N MET A 345 -13.01 24.28 -14.76
CA MET A 345 -13.71 23.02 -14.94
C MET A 345 -14.30 22.85 -16.36
N GLY A 346 -14.51 23.95 -17.09
CA GLY A 346 -14.96 23.93 -18.48
C GLY A 346 -13.90 23.48 -19.49
N THR A 347 -12.61 23.37 -19.10
CA THR A 347 -11.53 22.98 -20.02
C THR A 347 -11.78 21.60 -20.62
N THR A 348 -12.12 20.60 -19.80
CA THR A 348 -12.46 19.25 -20.29
C THR A 348 -13.66 19.28 -21.21
N SER A 349 -14.74 19.99 -20.85
CA SER A 349 -15.97 20.08 -21.65
C SER A 349 -15.74 20.66 -23.05
N ARG A 350 -14.83 21.61 -23.20
CA ARG A 350 -14.49 22.21 -24.50
C ARG A 350 -13.73 21.26 -25.43
N LEU A 351 -13.08 20.25 -24.89
CA LEU A 351 -12.21 19.34 -25.65
C LEU A 351 -12.84 17.97 -25.92
N VAL A 352 -13.95 17.65 -25.25
CA VAL A 352 -14.59 16.31 -25.34
C VAL A 352 -14.98 15.93 -26.76
N ASP A 353 -15.47 16.88 -27.56
CA ASP A 353 -15.93 16.61 -28.93
C ASP A 353 -14.78 16.19 -29.88
N MET A 354 -13.55 16.58 -29.59
CA MET A 354 -12.38 16.20 -30.39
C MET A 354 -12.06 14.70 -30.35
N VAL A 355 -12.59 13.96 -29.35
CA VAL A 355 -12.33 12.53 -29.14
C VAL A 355 -13.56 11.66 -29.25
N ARG A 356 -14.76 12.23 -29.45
CA ARG A 356 -16.06 11.54 -29.35
C ARG A 356 -16.18 10.28 -30.23
N GLU A 357 -15.59 10.30 -31.44
CA GLU A 357 -15.61 9.18 -32.39
C GLU A 357 -14.30 8.38 -32.43
N ARG A 358 -13.43 8.57 -31.46
CA ARG A 358 -12.10 7.96 -31.45
C ARG A 358 -12.00 6.89 -30.34
N ASP A 359 -11.18 5.87 -30.57
CA ASP A 359 -10.87 4.86 -29.56
C ASP A 359 -9.85 5.42 -28.53
N VAL A 360 -10.27 6.45 -27.79
CA VAL A 360 -9.51 7.17 -26.77
C VAL A 360 -10.30 7.20 -25.48
N VAL A 361 -9.65 6.93 -24.36
CA VAL A 361 -10.20 7.17 -23.03
C VAL A 361 -9.87 8.59 -22.63
N LEU A 362 -10.86 9.46 -22.60
CA LEU A 362 -10.71 10.83 -22.11
C LEU A 362 -10.81 10.84 -20.58
N CYS A 363 -9.86 11.50 -19.93
CA CYS A 363 -9.79 11.63 -18.48
C CYS A 363 -9.86 13.10 -18.07
N ALA A 364 -10.71 13.44 -17.09
CA ALA A 364 -10.71 14.78 -16.48
C ALA A 364 -9.76 14.79 -15.27
N LEU A 365 -8.81 15.73 -15.27
CA LEU A 365 -7.78 15.86 -14.23
C LEU A 365 -7.92 17.20 -13.52
N SER A 366 -7.70 17.22 -12.22
CA SER A 366 -7.72 18.39 -11.33
C SER A 366 -9.11 19.04 -11.14
N GLY A 367 -9.30 19.60 -9.94
CA GLY A 367 -10.47 20.43 -9.62
C GLY A 367 -11.69 19.66 -9.11
N ILE A 368 -11.77 18.37 -9.30
CA ILE A 368 -12.94 17.53 -8.95
C ILE A 368 -13.04 17.36 -7.43
N GLN A 369 -14.19 17.75 -6.86
CA GLN A 369 -14.43 17.75 -5.42
C GLN A 369 -15.78 17.13 -5.01
N SER A 370 -16.73 17.03 -5.94
CA SER A 370 -18.11 16.63 -5.66
C SER A 370 -18.65 15.62 -6.68
N ALA A 371 -19.75 14.96 -6.32
CA ALA A 371 -20.49 14.08 -7.24
C ALA A 371 -21.06 14.83 -8.44
N GLU A 372 -21.39 16.11 -8.27
CA GLU A 372 -21.90 16.97 -9.34
C GLU A 372 -20.83 17.20 -10.43
N ASP A 373 -19.57 17.45 -10.00
CA ASP A 373 -18.43 17.57 -10.94
C ASP A 373 -18.28 16.28 -11.76
N VAL A 374 -18.35 15.13 -11.09
CA VAL A 374 -18.20 13.82 -11.74
C VAL A 374 -19.37 13.55 -12.71
N ARG A 375 -20.60 13.86 -12.30
CA ARG A 375 -21.80 13.67 -13.13
C ARG A 375 -21.73 14.49 -14.42
N THR A 376 -21.35 15.76 -14.31
CA THR A 376 -21.14 16.64 -15.47
C THR A 376 -20.21 16.03 -16.51
N TYR A 377 -19.06 15.48 -16.07
CA TYR A 377 -18.12 14.83 -16.98
C TYR A 377 -18.63 13.49 -17.54
N THR A 378 -19.35 12.73 -16.72
CA THR A 378 -19.95 11.45 -17.15
C THR A 378 -20.96 11.65 -18.27
N GLU A 379 -21.84 12.64 -18.15
CA GLU A 379 -22.84 12.99 -19.16
C GLU A 379 -22.22 13.44 -20.48
N GLN A 380 -21.01 14.01 -20.42
CA GLN A 380 -20.25 14.43 -21.60
C GLN A 380 -19.46 13.28 -22.25
N GLY A 381 -19.44 12.07 -21.64
CA GLY A 381 -18.74 10.90 -22.17
C GLY A 381 -17.27 10.79 -21.72
N VAL A 382 -16.87 11.48 -20.66
CA VAL A 382 -15.55 11.32 -20.04
C VAL A 382 -15.43 9.92 -19.44
N GLY A 383 -14.38 9.18 -19.82
CA GLY A 383 -14.19 7.79 -19.45
C GLY A 383 -13.59 7.58 -18.05
N ALA A 384 -12.83 8.56 -17.54
CA ALA A 384 -12.21 8.49 -16.23
C ALA A 384 -12.03 9.88 -15.58
N VAL A 385 -11.93 9.90 -14.25
CA VAL A 385 -11.66 11.10 -13.46
C VAL A 385 -10.48 10.86 -12.53
N LEU A 386 -9.56 11.84 -12.43
CA LEU A 386 -8.44 11.80 -11.49
C LEU A 386 -8.72 12.73 -10.31
N VAL A 387 -8.76 12.13 -9.12
CA VAL A 387 -9.08 12.83 -7.87
C VAL A 387 -7.97 12.60 -6.85
N GLY A 388 -7.44 13.68 -6.32
CA GLY A 388 -6.34 13.64 -5.34
C GLY A 388 -6.69 14.35 -4.04
N GLU A 389 -6.70 15.68 -4.03
CA GLU A 389 -6.85 16.48 -2.80
C GLU A 389 -8.10 16.10 -1.99
N ALA A 390 -9.24 15.96 -2.65
CA ALA A 390 -10.49 15.61 -1.99
C ALA A 390 -10.43 14.24 -1.30
N LEU A 391 -9.84 13.23 -1.97
CA LEU A 391 -9.63 11.89 -1.42
C LEU A 391 -8.64 11.88 -0.25
N MET A 392 -7.55 12.64 -0.36
CA MET A 392 -6.54 12.71 0.71
C MET A 392 -7.02 13.41 1.97
N ARG A 393 -8.05 14.26 1.87
CA ARG A 393 -8.67 14.97 2.99
C ARG A 393 -9.88 14.24 3.58
N ALA A 394 -10.40 13.22 2.90
CA ALA A 394 -11.57 12.48 3.34
C ALA A 394 -11.29 11.72 4.64
N LYS A 395 -12.16 11.86 5.65
CA LYS A 395 -12.06 11.11 6.91
C LYS A 395 -12.38 9.62 6.70
N ASP A 396 -13.39 9.34 5.89
CA ASP A 396 -13.74 8.02 5.40
C ASP A 396 -13.62 8.04 3.88
N THR A 397 -12.50 7.50 3.41
CA THR A 397 -12.16 7.48 1.99
C THR A 397 -13.17 6.68 1.17
N GLN A 398 -13.68 5.57 1.71
CA GLN A 398 -14.58 4.69 1.01
C GLN A 398 -15.98 5.30 0.85
N ALA A 399 -16.55 5.80 1.94
CA ALA A 399 -17.83 6.51 1.89
C ALA A 399 -17.74 7.71 0.94
N PHE A 400 -16.61 8.44 0.95
CA PHE A 400 -16.40 9.57 0.05
C PHE A 400 -16.32 9.14 -1.42
N ILE A 401 -15.62 8.03 -1.76
CA ILE A 401 -15.56 7.51 -3.14
C ILE A 401 -16.96 7.12 -3.62
N ARG A 402 -17.77 6.44 -2.79
CA ARG A 402 -19.15 6.08 -3.14
C ARG A 402 -20.00 7.31 -3.42
N GLN A 403 -19.94 8.31 -2.53
CA GLN A 403 -20.65 9.58 -2.71
C GLN A 403 -20.19 10.31 -3.98
N LEU A 404 -18.88 10.37 -4.20
CA LEU A 404 -18.27 11.07 -5.34
C LEU A 404 -18.71 10.47 -6.68
N LEU A 405 -18.79 9.13 -6.76
CA LEU A 405 -19.13 8.40 -7.98
C LEU A 405 -20.62 8.07 -8.10
N ASP A 406 -21.44 8.59 -7.20
CA ASP A 406 -22.89 8.31 -7.13
C ASP A 406 -23.19 6.80 -7.12
N TRP A 407 -22.37 6.04 -6.39
CA TRP A 407 -22.59 4.62 -6.23
C TRP A 407 -23.62 4.38 -5.13
N PRO A 408 -24.63 3.52 -5.39
CA PRO A 408 -25.66 3.26 -4.40
C PRO A 408 -25.04 2.75 -3.10
N GLU A 409 -25.64 3.14 -1.97
CA GLU A 409 -25.42 2.43 -0.71
C GLU A 409 -25.68 0.95 -0.95
N PRO A 410 -24.92 0.04 -0.33
CA PRO A 410 -25.22 -1.38 -0.37
C PRO A 410 -26.68 -1.54 0.06
N GLU A 411 -27.53 -2.14 -0.77
CA GLU A 411 -28.97 -2.27 -0.50
C GLU A 411 -29.29 -3.00 0.81
N ASP A 412 -28.27 -3.53 1.49
CA ASP A 412 -28.39 -4.37 2.68
C ASP A 412 -27.97 -3.71 4.00
N ALA A 413 -27.66 -2.40 4.02
CA ALA A 413 -27.41 -1.68 5.29
C ALA A 413 -28.69 -1.42 6.10
N LYS A 414 -29.88 -1.67 5.53
CA LYS A 414 -31.17 -1.63 6.23
C LYS A 414 -31.95 -2.91 5.96
N GLY A 415 -31.63 -3.94 6.71
CA GLY A 415 -32.55 -4.95 7.20
C GLY A 415 -33.67 -5.45 6.29
N LYS A 416 -33.39 -6.26 5.28
CA LYS A 416 -34.13 -7.53 5.17
C LYS A 416 -33.24 -8.59 5.79
N ALA A 417 -33.65 -9.08 6.96
CA ALA A 417 -33.14 -10.33 7.47
C ALA A 417 -33.38 -11.37 6.34
N VAL A 418 -32.34 -11.62 5.55
CA VAL A 418 -32.23 -12.88 4.82
C VAL A 418 -32.31 -13.90 5.94
N GLU A 419 -33.30 -14.80 5.90
CA GLU A 419 -33.32 -15.95 6.80
C GLU A 419 -31.92 -16.53 6.73
N ALA A 420 -31.20 -16.43 7.85
CA ALA A 420 -29.77 -16.73 7.87
C ALA A 420 -29.64 -18.21 7.54
N ALA A 421 -29.05 -18.53 6.41
CA ALA A 421 -28.74 -19.92 6.10
C ALA A 421 -27.93 -20.52 7.27
N PRO A 422 -28.20 -21.75 7.69
CA PRO A 422 -27.47 -22.36 8.79
C PRO A 422 -25.97 -22.38 8.47
N PRO A 423 -25.09 -22.18 9.47
CA PRO A 423 -23.65 -22.15 9.25
C PRO A 423 -23.15 -23.50 8.73
N LEU A 424 -22.08 -23.47 7.95
CA LEU A 424 -21.37 -24.68 7.58
C LEU A 424 -20.70 -25.30 8.80
N VAL A 425 -20.58 -26.63 8.81
CA VAL A 425 -20.00 -27.37 9.94
C VAL A 425 -18.74 -28.10 9.50
N LYS A 426 -17.63 -27.82 10.18
CA LYS A 426 -16.34 -28.50 10.00
C LYS A 426 -16.07 -29.41 11.20
N ILE A 427 -15.79 -30.70 10.93
CA ILE A 427 -15.33 -31.67 11.93
C ILE A 427 -13.82 -31.87 11.74
N CYS A 428 -13.00 -31.37 12.66
CA CYS A 428 -11.55 -31.34 12.54
C CYS A 428 -10.89 -32.49 13.32
N GLY A 429 -9.78 -33.03 12.79
CA GLY A 429 -9.01 -34.11 13.38
C GLY A 429 -9.62 -35.48 13.13
N ILE A 430 -10.13 -35.73 11.94
CA ILE A 430 -10.53 -37.04 11.42
C ILE A 430 -9.27 -37.89 11.21
N ARG A 431 -9.30 -39.14 11.67
CA ARG A 431 -8.14 -40.06 11.67
C ARG A 431 -8.36 -41.34 10.87
N THR A 432 -9.63 -41.73 10.66
CA THR A 432 -9.99 -42.94 9.95
C THR A 432 -11.09 -42.70 8.92
N GLU A 433 -11.25 -43.63 7.99
CA GLU A 433 -12.32 -43.62 6.99
C GLU A 433 -13.70 -43.71 7.67
N ASP A 434 -13.84 -44.50 8.73
CA ASP A 434 -15.09 -44.66 9.50
C ASP A 434 -15.50 -43.36 10.20
N GLU A 435 -14.52 -42.63 10.76
CA GLU A 435 -14.79 -41.30 11.34
C GLU A 435 -15.27 -40.32 10.28
N ALA A 436 -14.68 -40.37 9.08
CA ALA A 436 -15.09 -39.53 7.95
C ALA A 436 -16.51 -39.85 7.51
N LEU A 437 -16.84 -41.13 7.31
CA LEU A 437 -18.18 -41.57 6.91
C LEU A 437 -19.23 -41.21 7.96
N THR A 438 -18.91 -41.36 9.25
CA THR A 438 -19.77 -40.91 10.35
C THR A 438 -20.07 -39.43 10.31
N ALA A 439 -19.06 -38.60 10.00
CA ALA A 439 -19.24 -37.16 9.90
C ALA A 439 -20.05 -36.76 8.64
N ILE A 440 -19.89 -37.49 7.54
CA ILE A 440 -20.71 -37.35 6.34
C ILE A 440 -22.19 -37.64 6.64
N GLU A 441 -22.46 -38.77 7.26
CA GLU A 441 -23.83 -39.17 7.64
C GLU A 441 -24.50 -38.19 8.60
N ALA A 442 -23.70 -37.56 9.47
CA ALA A 442 -24.15 -36.50 10.36
C ALA A 442 -24.45 -35.16 9.65
N GLY A 443 -24.03 -35.01 8.39
CA GLY A 443 -24.24 -33.79 7.59
C GLY A 443 -23.16 -32.73 7.77
N ALA A 444 -21.92 -33.10 8.05
CA ALA A 444 -20.77 -32.22 8.06
C ALA A 444 -20.47 -31.68 6.64
N ASP A 445 -20.03 -30.43 6.54
CA ASP A 445 -19.72 -29.76 5.28
C ASP A 445 -18.23 -29.80 4.96
N MET A 446 -17.37 -29.90 5.97
CA MET A 446 -15.91 -29.95 5.87
C MET A 446 -15.31 -30.94 6.87
N LEU A 447 -14.25 -31.65 6.46
CA LEU A 447 -13.49 -32.58 7.27
C LEU A 447 -12.03 -32.19 7.37
N GLY A 448 -11.51 -31.94 8.57
CA GLY A 448 -10.13 -31.53 8.80
C GLY A 448 -9.20 -32.72 9.03
N LEU A 449 -8.17 -32.89 8.23
CA LEU A 449 -7.07 -33.86 8.36
C LEU A 449 -5.82 -33.16 8.90
N MET A 450 -5.33 -33.64 10.05
CA MET A 450 -4.25 -33.00 10.79
C MET A 450 -2.87 -33.51 10.33
N PHE A 451 -2.12 -32.70 9.61
CA PHE A 451 -0.75 -33.02 9.17
C PHE A 451 0.34 -32.56 10.15
N VAL A 452 -0.03 -32.02 11.31
CA VAL A 452 0.92 -31.55 12.34
C VAL A 452 1.48 -32.73 13.12
N PRO A 453 2.79 -33.06 13.03
CA PRO A 453 3.37 -34.27 13.61
C PRO A 453 3.24 -34.37 15.15
N SER A 454 3.26 -33.24 15.85
CA SER A 454 3.12 -33.18 17.31
C SER A 454 1.68 -33.35 17.78
N SER A 455 0.71 -33.34 16.89
CA SER A 455 -0.70 -33.48 17.24
C SER A 455 -1.07 -34.96 17.50
N LYS A 456 -1.81 -35.23 18.60
CA LYS A 456 -2.41 -36.55 18.84
C LYS A 456 -3.41 -36.98 17.76
N ARG A 457 -3.79 -36.06 16.87
CA ARG A 457 -4.72 -36.27 15.75
C ARG A 457 -4.03 -36.38 14.42
N HIS A 458 -2.68 -36.46 14.43
CA HIS A 458 -1.87 -36.53 13.22
C HIS A 458 -2.27 -37.72 12.35
N VAL A 459 -2.33 -37.47 11.04
CA VAL A 459 -2.49 -38.50 10.01
C VAL A 459 -1.31 -38.50 9.06
N SER A 460 -0.82 -39.66 8.68
CA SER A 460 0.19 -39.83 7.64
C SER A 460 -0.42 -39.45 6.26
N LEU A 461 0.43 -39.11 5.29
CA LEU A 461 0.00 -38.86 3.91
C LEU A 461 -0.79 -40.05 3.34
N GLN A 462 -0.34 -41.27 3.59
CA GLN A 462 -1.00 -42.49 3.15
C GLN A 462 -2.39 -42.66 3.78
N GLN A 463 -2.55 -42.36 5.07
CA GLN A 463 -3.85 -42.41 5.74
C GLN A 463 -4.77 -41.29 5.23
N ALA A 464 -4.23 -40.08 4.99
CA ALA A 464 -5.00 -39.00 4.41
C ALA A 464 -5.52 -39.35 3.01
N GLN A 465 -4.72 -40.03 2.17
CA GLN A 465 -5.15 -40.54 0.87
C GLN A 465 -6.34 -41.49 0.98
N LYS A 466 -6.33 -42.44 1.93
CA LYS A 466 -7.43 -43.37 2.14
C LYS A 466 -8.71 -42.67 2.58
N ILE A 467 -8.58 -41.75 3.56
CA ILE A 467 -9.72 -40.96 4.05
C ILE A 467 -10.30 -40.11 2.90
N SER A 468 -9.45 -39.42 2.17
CA SER A 468 -9.88 -38.56 1.05
C SER A 468 -10.55 -39.37 -0.05
N ALA A 469 -10.00 -40.57 -0.39
CA ALA A 469 -10.62 -41.47 -1.37
C ALA A 469 -12.02 -41.93 -0.93
N ALA A 470 -12.20 -42.29 0.35
CA ALA A 470 -13.49 -42.65 0.90
C ALA A 470 -14.51 -41.52 0.84
N VAL A 471 -14.05 -40.28 1.16
CA VAL A 471 -14.88 -39.07 1.08
C VAL A 471 -15.27 -38.77 -0.36
N HIS A 472 -14.33 -38.78 -1.29
CA HIS A 472 -14.57 -38.47 -2.72
C HIS A 472 -15.38 -39.57 -3.41
N GLY A 473 -15.19 -40.83 -3.06
CA GLY A 473 -15.99 -41.93 -3.57
C GLY A 473 -17.46 -41.88 -3.14
N ASN A 474 -17.76 -41.18 -2.06
CA ASN A 474 -19.11 -40.96 -1.55
C ASN A 474 -19.77 -39.68 -2.12
N ARG A 475 -19.04 -38.89 -2.89
CA ARG A 475 -19.59 -37.74 -3.62
C ARG A 475 -20.25 -38.24 -4.92
N LEU A 476 -21.50 -37.88 -5.12
CA LEU A 476 -22.15 -38.08 -6.43
C LEU A 476 -21.39 -37.25 -7.48
N SER A 477 -20.92 -37.93 -8.52
CA SER A 477 -20.12 -37.53 -9.66
C SER A 477 -20.15 -36.04 -10.03
N ARG A 478 -19.30 -35.21 -9.43
CA ARG A 478 -19.04 -33.84 -9.88
C ARG A 478 -17.57 -33.46 -9.66
N PRO A 479 -16.97 -32.66 -10.58
CA PRO A 479 -15.62 -32.17 -10.38
C PRO A 479 -15.52 -31.33 -9.10
N PRO A 480 -14.31 -31.25 -8.48
CA PRO A 480 -14.07 -30.43 -7.29
C PRO A 480 -14.50 -28.98 -7.53
N PRO A 481 -14.85 -28.23 -6.47
CA PRO A 481 -15.14 -26.81 -6.63
C PRO A 481 -13.99 -26.13 -7.36
N ALA A 482 -14.35 -25.20 -8.25
CA ALA A 482 -13.39 -24.45 -9.09
C ALA A 482 -12.15 -24.03 -8.29
N THR A 483 -10.98 -24.17 -8.89
CA THR A 483 -9.70 -23.80 -8.28
C THR A 483 -9.76 -22.37 -7.72
N ALA A 484 -8.93 -22.04 -6.74
CA ALA A 484 -8.84 -20.70 -6.19
C ALA A 484 -8.68 -19.63 -7.28
N VAL A 485 -8.00 -19.97 -8.38
CA VAL A 485 -7.80 -19.11 -9.57
C VAL A 485 -9.12 -18.89 -10.32
N GLU A 486 -9.94 -19.91 -10.55
CA GLU A 486 -11.23 -19.77 -11.24
C GLU A 486 -12.26 -19.04 -10.39
N VAL A 487 -12.31 -19.33 -9.10
CA VAL A 487 -13.12 -18.61 -8.12
C VAL A 487 -12.70 -17.14 -8.05
N SER A 488 -11.40 -16.87 -8.02
CA SER A 488 -10.81 -15.54 -8.06
C SER A 488 -11.24 -14.75 -9.31
N THR A 489 -11.14 -15.36 -10.48
CA THR A 489 -11.43 -14.71 -11.77
C THR A 489 -12.88 -14.24 -11.90
N VAL A 490 -13.84 -14.99 -11.38
CA VAL A 490 -15.28 -14.66 -11.48
C VAL A 490 -15.75 -13.67 -10.40
N ALA A 491 -15.14 -13.68 -9.16
CA ALA A 491 -15.49 -12.76 -8.08
C ALA A 491 -15.26 -11.31 -8.46
N HIS A 492 -14.16 -11.07 -9.15
CA HIS A 492 -13.72 -9.74 -9.51
C HIS A 492 -14.46 -9.12 -10.71
N LEU A 493 -15.07 -9.93 -11.56
CA LEU A 493 -15.91 -9.44 -12.63
C LEU A 493 -17.17 -8.72 -12.11
N LYS A 494 -17.54 -8.94 -10.84
CA LYS A 494 -18.75 -8.38 -10.21
C LYS A 494 -18.50 -7.31 -9.15
N ASN A 495 -17.26 -6.95 -8.90
CA ASN A 495 -16.88 -5.99 -7.84
C ASN A 495 -17.39 -6.40 -6.44
N GLU A 496 -17.44 -7.70 -6.15
CA GLU A 496 -17.87 -8.25 -4.87
C GLU A 496 -16.73 -8.21 -3.84
N PRO A 497 -17.03 -8.04 -2.53
CA PRO A 497 -16.06 -8.15 -1.45
C PRO A 497 -15.33 -9.50 -1.47
N TRP A 498 -14.04 -9.52 -1.20
CA TRP A 498 -13.17 -10.68 -1.38
C TRP A 498 -13.65 -11.91 -0.59
N PHE A 499 -13.77 -11.77 0.72
CA PHE A 499 -14.15 -12.88 1.61
C PHE A 499 -15.61 -13.29 1.43
N THR A 500 -16.50 -12.30 1.31
CA THR A 500 -17.93 -12.52 1.06
C THR A 500 -18.16 -13.26 -0.26
N ALA A 501 -17.44 -12.88 -1.31
CA ALA A 501 -17.54 -13.54 -2.62
C ALA A 501 -17.09 -15.01 -2.55
N HIS A 502 -15.99 -15.30 -1.85
CA HIS A 502 -15.50 -16.67 -1.68
C HIS A 502 -16.46 -17.51 -0.83
N ALA A 503 -16.94 -16.96 0.29
CA ALA A 503 -17.90 -17.63 1.16
C ALA A 503 -19.22 -17.96 0.45
N ARG A 504 -19.77 -16.98 -0.29
CA ARG A 504 -21.03 -17.15 -1.06
C ARG A 504 -20.89 -18.25 -2.13
N ARG A 505 -19.78 -18.29 -2.84
CA ARG A 505 -19.54 -19.30 -3.88
C ARG A 505 -19.34 -20.69 -3.31
N LEU A 506 -18.57 -20.80 -2.22
CA LEU A 506 -18.39 -22.09 -1.57
C LEU A 506 -19.72 -22.60 -1.00
N SER A 507 -20.52 -21.73 -0.37
CA SER A 507 -21.86 -22.09 0.10
C SER A 507 -22.77 -22.54 -1.04
N ALA A 508 -22.77 -21.84 -2.18
CA ALA A 508 -23.56 -22.23 -3.36
C ALA A 508 -23.11 -23.57 -3.94
N ALA A 509 -21.80 -23.84 -4.02
CA ALA A 509 -21.27 -25.13 -4.47
C ALA A 509 -21.64 -26.29 -3.54
N LEU A 510 -21.77 -26.00 -2.23
CA LEU A 510 -22.17 -26.99 -1.24
C LEU A 510 -23.67 -27.15 -1.09
N SER A 511 -24.51 -26.26 -1.64
CA SER A 511 -25.98 -26.27 -1.51
C SER A 511 -26.70 -26.71 -2.78
N GLY A 512 -26.00 -26.94 -3.91
CA GLY A 512 -26.58 -27.30 -5.20
C GLY A 512 -27.21 -28.69 -5.26
N GLU A 513 -27.89 -29.03 -6.38
CA GLU A 513 -28.55 -30.34 -6.60
C GLU A 513 -27.61 -31.56 -6.54
N SER A 514 -26.30 -31.34 -6.70
CA SER A 514 -25.23 -32.33 -6.52
C SER A 514 -24.13 -31.73 -5.67
N PRO A 515 -24.31 -31.65 -4.33
CA PRO A 515 -23.36 -30.96 -3.47
C PRO A 515 -22.02 -31.69 -3.41
N ALA A 516 -20.93 -30.93 -3.55
CA ALA A 516 -19.56 -31.43 -3.39
C ALA A 516 -19.19 -31.58 -1.88
N ARG A 517 -20.10 -32.17 -1.08
CA ARG A 517 -19.92 -32.34 0.39
C ARG A 517 -19.39 -33.71 0.75
N PRO A 518 -18.67 -33.79 1.86
CA PRO A 518 -17.90 -32.69 2.50
C PRO A 518 -16.61 -32.39 1.79
N LEU A 519 -16.02 -31.22 2.07
CA LEU A 519 -14.67 -30.86 1.60
C LEU A 519 -13.60 -31.44 2.52
N VAL A 520 -12.51 -31.90 1.95
CA VAL A 520 -11.33 -32.39 2.68
C VAL A 520 -10.35 -31.24 2.89
N VAL A 521 -10.13 -30.86 4.16
CA VAL A 521 -9.29 -29.72 4.55
C VAL A 521 -8.01 -30.22 5.20
N GLY A 522 -6.85 -30.01 4.59
CA GLY A 522 -5.55 -30.31 5.22
C GLY A 522 -5.17 -29.21 6.21
N VAL A 523 -4.87 -29.59 7.46
CA VAL A 523 -4.46 -28.66 8.52
C VAL A 523 -2.96 -28.75 8.75
N PHE A 524 -2.26 -27.62 8.59
CA PHE A 524 -0.81 -27.49 8.70
C PHE A 524 -0.43 -26.44 9.75
N GLN A 525 0.73 -26.60 10.38
CA GLN A 525 1.30 -25.67 11.34
C GLN A 525 2.81 -25.63 11.19
N ASN A 526 3.30 -24.63 10.46
CA ASN A 526 4.73 -24.39 10.21
C ASN A 526 5.47 -25.50 9.42
N GLN A 527 4.76 -26.36 8.69
CA GLN A 527 5.39 -27.23 7.70
C GLN A 527 5.85 -26.41 6.48
N SER A 528 6.81 -26.95 5.72
CA SER A 528 7.28 -26.31 4.48
C SER A 528 6.18 -26.23 3.42
N LEU A 529 6.27 -25.24 2.53
CA LEU A 529 5.34 -25.13 1.39
C LEU A 529 5.37 -26.39 0.52
N GLU A 530 6.54 -26.99 0.32
CA GLU A 530 6.69 -28.25 -0.41
C GLU A 530 5.86 -29.38 0.21
N THR A 531 5.91 -29.54 1.55
CA THR A 531 5.12 -30.54 2.26
C THR A 531 3.62 -30.30 2.07
N ILE A 532 3.18 -29.04 2.10
CA ILE A 532 1.78 -28.67 1.87
C ILE A 532 1.36 -29.03 0.44
N LEU A 533 2.18 -28.68 -0.55
CA LEU A 533 1.89 -28.96 -1.97
C LEU A 533 1.86 -30.47 -2.25
N GLN A 534 2.75 -31.24 -1.66
CA GLN A 534 2.73 -32.71 -1.75
C GLN A 534 1.46 -33.30 -1.15
N ALA A 535 1.03 -32.80 0.01
CA ALA A 535 -0.21 -33.26 0.62
C ALA A 535 -1.44 -32.90 -0.23
N VAL A 536 -1.50 -31.69 -0.79
CA VAL A 536 -2.57 -31.28 -1.71
C VAL A 536 -2.65 -32.22 -2.91
N ALA A 537 -1.51 -32.48 -3.55
CA ALA A 537 -1.45 -33.30 -4.76
C ALA A 537 -1.78 -34.78 -4.51
N HIS A 538 -1.23 -35.36 -3.44
CA HIS A 538 -1.33 -36.81 -3.20
C HIS A 538 -2.57 -37.20 -2.39
N ALA A 539 -3.01 -36.37 -1.43
CA ALA A 539 -4.22 -36.64 -0.69
C ALA A 539 -5.47 -35.97 -1.30
N HIS A 540 -5.35 -35.34 -2.47
CA HIS A 540 -6.44 -34.65 -3.15
C HIS A 540 -7.27 -33.75 -2.22
N LEU A 541 -6.56 -32.86 -1.50
CA LEU A 541 -7.19 -31.91 -0.59
C LEU A 541 -7.99 -30.87 -1.36
N ASP A 542 -9.18 -30.55 -0.87
CA ASP A 542 -10.03 -29.49 -1.44
C ASP A 542 -9.69 -28.10 -0.91
N MET A 543 -9.10 -28.03 0.30
CA MET A 543 -8.70 -26.79 0.96
C MET A 543 -7.47 -27.03 1.83
N VAL A 544 -6.74 -25.95 2.13
CA VAL A 544 -5.61 -25.94 3.08
C VAL A 544 -5.89 -24.95 4.19
N GLN A 545 -5.72 -25.38 5.45
CA GLN A 545 -5.77 -24.52 6.63
C GLN A 545 -4.35 -24.30 7.16
N LEU A 546 -3.91 -23.03 7.16
CA LEU A 546 -2.64 -22.57 7.71
C LEU A 546 -2.86 -22.14 9.16
N HIS A 547 -2.37 -22.95 10.10
CA HIS A 547 -2.67 -22.82 11.54
C HIS A 547 -1.49 -22.25 12.34
N GLY A 548 -0.38 -21.95 11.72
CA GLY A 548 0.83 -21.43 12.34
C GLY A 548 1.19 -20.02 11.90
N SER A 549 2.48 -19.74 11.86
CA SER A 549 3.07 -18.48 11.42
C SER A 549 3.56 -18.52 9.97
N GLU A 550 2.93 -19.34 9.12
CA GLU A 550 3.28 -19.47 7.71
C GLU A 550 3.21 -18.09 7.02
N PRO A 551 4.16 -17.80 6.09
CA PRO A 551 4.13 -16.54 5.34
C PRO A 551 2.83 -16.36 4.56
N SER A 552 2.22 -15.17 4.64
CA SER A 552 0.95 -14.87 3.96
C SER A 552 1.04 -15.01 2.42
N GLY A 553 2.24 -14.88 1.84
CA GLY A 553 2.46 -15.08 0.41
C GLY A 553 2.29 -16.52 -0.07
N TRP A 554 2.27 -17.52 0.83
CA TRP A 554 2.15 -18.92 0.42
C TRP A 554 0.79 -19.27 -0.19
N ALA A 555 -0.28 -18.58 0.20
CA ALA A 555 -1.61 -18.77 -0.38
C ALA A 555 -1.61 -18.69 -1.91
N ARG A 556 -0.74 -17.87 -2.50
CA ARG A 556 -0.62 -17.72 -3.97
C ARG A 556 -0.02 -18.93 -4.68
N HIS A 557 0.68 -19.77 -3.95
CA HIS A 557 1.36 -20.97 -4.47
C HIS A 557 0.58 -22.25 -4.18
N ILE A 558 -0.43 -22.18 -3.33
CA ILE A 558 -1.29 -23.30 -2.99
C ILE A 558 -2.45 -23.35 -4.00
N PRO A 559 -2.61 -24.45 -4.77
CA PRO A 559 -3.57 -24.51 -5.88
C PRO A 559 -5.03 -24.72 -5.45
N VAL A 560 -5.31 -24.74 -4.14
CA VAL A 560 -6.64 -24.89 -3.55
C VAL A 560 -6.91 -23.74 -2.56
N PRO A 561 -8.17 -23.39 -2.28
CA PRO A 561 -8.50 -22.32 -1.35
C PRO A 561 -7.84 -22.48 0.01
N THR A 562 -7.38 -21.35 0.59
CA THR A 562 -6.68 -21.33 1.86
C THR A 562 -7.53 -20.71 2.97
N VAL A 563 -7.51 -21.36 4.14
CA VAL A 563 -8.05 -20.85 5.41
C VAL A 563 -6.88 -20.38 6.26
N ARG A 564 -6.86 -19.10 6.65
CA ARG A 564 -5.88 -18.58 7.61
C ARG A 564 -6.45 -18.56 9.00
N VAL A 565 -5.72 -19.12 9.98
CA VAL A 565 -6.10 -19.07 11.38
C VAL A 565 -5.54 -17.82 12.04
N PHE A 566 -6.40 -17.10 12.74
CA PHE A 566 -6.07 -15.96 13.56
C PHE A 566 -6.30 -16.34 15.02
N HIS A 567 -5.23 -16.37 15.78
CA HIS A 567 -5.23 -16.67 17.20
C HIS A 567 -5.49 -15.38 17.98
N VAL A 568 -6.67 -15.29 18.59
CA VAL A 568 -7.11 -14.05 19.25
C VAL A 568 -7.01 -14.23 20.76
N ASP A 569 -6.32 -13.28 21.42
CA ASP A 569 -6.25 -13.24 22.87
C ASP A 569 -7.47 -12.50 23.48
N ALA A 570 -7.55 -12.48 24.81
CA ALA A 570 -8.67 -11.84 25.52
C ALA A 570 -8.71 -10.31 25.35
N ASP A 571 -7.61 -9.69 24.91
CA ASP A 571 -7.49 -8.26 24.68
C ASP A 571 -7.76 -7.89 23.20
N GLY A 572 -8.05 -8.88 22.34
CA GLY A 572 -8.35 -8.69 20.93
C GLY A 572 -7.13 -8.55 20.03
N ASN A 573 -5.93 -8.89 20.50
CA ASN A 573 -4.73 -8.92 19.66
C ASN A 573 -4.71 -10.18 18.79
N GLY A 574 -3.95 -10.15 17.70
CA GLY A 574 -3.79 -11.27 16.76
C GLY A 574 -4.67 -11.18 15.51
N LEU A 575 -5.30 -10.01 15.28
CA LEU A 575 -6.18 -9.77 14.13
C LEU A 575 -5.47 -9.07 12.95
N GLU A 576 -4.15 -8.86 13.02
CA GLU A 576 -3.39 -8.15 12.00
C GLU A 576 -3.47 -8.85 10.65
N GLY A 577 -3.97 -8.14 9.66
CA GLY A 577 -4.12 -8.64 8.29
C GLY A 577 -5.31 -9.58 8.06
N ILE A 578 -6.25 -9.67 9.00
CA ILE A 578 -7.44 -10.55 8.91
C ILE A 578 -8.28 -10.30 7.64
N THR A 579 -8.37 -9.05 7.20
CA THR A 579 -9.10 -8.65 5.98
C THR A 579 -8.17 -8.42 4.79
N ARG A 580 -6.96 -8.99 4.79
CA ARG A 580 -6.00 -8.82 3.70
C ARG A 580 -6.38 -9.71 2.52
N SER A 581 -7.09 -9.15 1.56
CA SER A 581 -7.46 -9.80 0.30
C SER A 581 -6.25 -10.36 -0.44
N GLY A 582 -6.38 -11.56 -1.04
CA GLY A 582 -5.31 -12.24 -1.77
C GLY A 582 -4.20 -12.87 -0.91
N ALA A 583 -4.32 -12.79 0.42
CA ALA A 583 -3.42 -13.48 1.35
C ALA A 583 -4.03 -14.80 1.90
N HIS A 584 -5.34 -14.92 1.82
CA HIS A 584 -6.16 -16.10 2.14
C HIS A 584 -7.58 -15.85 1.62
N GLU A 585 -8.35 -16.91 1.43
CA GLU A 585 -9.74 -16.84 0.96
C GLU A 585 -10.73 -16.93 2.13
N PHE A 586 -10.36 -17.58 3.23
CA PHE A 586 -11.22 -17.77 4.39
C PHE A 586 -10.48 -17.44 5.68
N VAL A 587 -11.23 -16.93 6.64
CA VAL A 587 -10.76 -16.57 7.99
C VAL A 587 -11.25 -17.58 9.00
N LEU A 588 -10.37 -18.10 9.84
CA LEU A 588 -10.73 -18.88 11.03
C LEU A 588 -10.25 -18.15 12.28
N LEU A 589 -11.16 -17.92 13.23
CA LEU A 589 -10.83 -17.41 14.56
C LEU A 589 -10.71 -18.58 15.55
N ASP A 590 -9.58 -18.64 16.27
CA ASP A 590 -9.35 -19.60 17.35
C ASP A 590 -8.87 -18.88 18.63
N ALA A 591 -9.30 -19.35 19.79
CA ALA A 591 -8.94 -18.75 21.08
C ALA A 591 -7.55 -19.17 21.54
N VAL A 592 -6.78 -18.21 22.06
CA VAL A 592 -5.50 -18.50 22.73
C VAL A 592 -5.72 -18.66 24.23
N PRO A 593 -5.15 -19.70 24.88
CA PRO A 593 -5.18 -19.82 26.34
C PRO A 593 -4.45 -18.66 27.01
N ARG A 594 -5.01 -18.12 28.09
CA ARG A 594 -4.33 -17.11 28.93
C ARG A 594 -2.98 -17.64 29.42
N GLY A 595 -1.90 -16.92 29.13
CA GLY A 595 -0.55 -17.24 29.59
C GLY A 595 0.28 -18.15 28.67
N SER A 596 -0.16 -18.44 27.46
CA SER A 596 0.65 -19.15 26.45
C SER A 596 1.70 -18.21 25.86
N ALA A 597 2.96 -18.37 26.25
CA ALA A 597 4.06 -17.50 25.82
C ALA A 597 4.39 -17.58 24.32
N ASN A 598 3.85 -18.54 23.58
CA ASN A 598 4.18 -18.79 22.16
C ASN A 598 2.97 -18.88 21.21
N GLY A 599 1.76 -18.48 21.59
CA GLY A 599 0.62 -18.24 20.67
C GLY A 599 0.16 -19.38 19.74
N LEU A 600 0.77 -20.56 19.77
CA LEU A 600 0.68 -21.59 18.73
C LEU A 600 0.06 -22.90 19.18
N SER A 601 -0.82 -22.91 20.17
CA SER A 601 -1.45 -24.15 20.67
C SER A 601 -2.93 -24.21 20.32
N GLY A 602 -3.26 -24.67 19.13
CA GLY A 602 -4.63 -25.02 18.74
C GLY A 602 -5.18 -26.22 19.51
N GLY A 603 -6.48 -26.29 19.72
CA GLY A 603 -7.17 -27.44 20.32
C GLY A 603 -7.09 -27.50 21.85
N THR A 604 -6.81 -26.43 22.54
CA THR A 604 -6.71 -26.34 24.01
C THR A 604 -8.06 -26.36 24.72
N GLY A 605 -9.18 -26.24 23.98
CA GLY A 605 -10.52 -26.18 24.55
C GLY A 605 -10.88 -24.82 25.18
N SER A 606 -10.01 -23.82 25.06
CA SER A 606 -10.31 -22.45 25.50
C SER A 606 -11.46 -21.88 24.67
N ARG A 607 -12.41 -21.21 25.33
CA ARG A 607 -13.52 -20.56 24.66
C ARG A 607 -13.09 -19.18 24.17
N ILE A 608 -13.47 -18.85 22.93
CA ILE A 608 -13.35 -17.49 22.42
C ILE A 608 -14.39 -16.59 23.11
N ASP A 609 -14.03 -15.33 23.33
CA ASP A 609 -14.99 -14.32 23.75
C ASP A 609 -15.99 -14.06 22.61
N LEU A 610 -17.28 -14.27 22.89
CA LEU A 610 -18.33 -14.16 21.88
C LEU A 610 -18.59 -12.73 21.44
N GLU A 611 -18.45 -11.75 22.33
CA GLU A 611 -18.63 -10.33 21.98
C GLU A 611 -17.47 -9.86 21.10
N LEU A 612 -16.25 -10.33 21.37
CA LEU A 612 -15.10 -10.06 20.52
C LEU A 612 -15.27 -10.69 19.13
N ALA A 613 -15.68 -11.96 19.06
CA ALA A 613 -15.91 -12.65 17.78
C ALA A 613 -17.03 -11.97 16.98
N LYS A 614 -18.11 -11.58 17.64
CA LYS A 614 -19.21 -10.80 17.06
C LYS A 614 -18.73 -9.45 16.54
N GLY A 615 -17.92 -8.72 17.32
CA GLY A 615 -17.31 -7.47 16.90
C GLY A 615 -16.44 -7.61 15.64
N VAL A 616 -15.72 -8.72 15.47
CA VAL A 616 -14.94 -9.01 14.26
C VAL A 616 -15.88 -9.23 13.06
N VAL A 617 -16.96 -9.97 13.21
CA VAL A 617 -17.95 -10.20 12.15
C VAL A 617 -18.61 -8.88 11.74
N GLU A 618 -19.07 -8.08 12.72
CA GLU A 618 -19.77 -6.81 12.49
C GLU A 618 -18.85 -5.70 11.93
N LYS A 619 -17.56 -5.70 12.30
CA LYS A 619 -16.57 -4.78 11.73
C LYS A 619 -16.39 -5.00 10.23
N GLY A 620 -16.69 -6.19 9.78
CA GLY A 620 -16.83 -6.53 8.39
C GLY A 620 -15.53 -6.60 7.61
N GLU A 621 -15.68 -6.84 6.33
CA GLU A 621 -14.59 -6.74 5.36
C GLU A 621 -14.30 -5.27 5.09
N VAL A 622 -13.03 -4.87 5.30
CA VAL A 622 -12.62 -3.46 5.20
C VAL A 622 -13.08 -2.90 3.87
N GLY A 623 -13.87 -1.88 3.96
CA GLY A 623 -14.25 -1.13 2.80
C GLY A 623 -15.55 -1.55 2.10
N THR A 624 -16.32 -2.51 2.60
CA THR A 624 -17.47 -3.06 1.88
C THR A 624 -18.82 -2.84 2.54
N GLY A 625 -18.84 -2.65 3.87
CA GLY A 625 -20.08 -2.62 4.68
C GLY A 625 -20.71 -4.01 4.86
N GLU A 626 -20.12 -5.06 4.31
CA GLU A 626 -20.55 -6.45 4.47
C GLU A 626 -19.91 -7.08 5.71
N THR A 627 -20.64 -7.96 6.40
CA THR A 627 -20.08 -8.72 7.53
C THR A 627 -18.96 -9.65 7.07
N LEU A 628 -17.90 -9.80 7.90
CA LEU A 628 -16.81 -10.69 7.56
C LEU A 628 -17.27 -12.16 7.77
N PRO A 629 -17.28 -13.01 6.73
CA PRO A 629 -17.60 -14.42 6.90
C PRO A 629 -16.43 -15.15 7.58
N ILE A 630 -16.62 -15.56 8.84
CA ILE A 630 -15.61 -16.27 9.63
C ILE A 630 -15.97 -17.72 9.85
N ILE A 631 -14.96 -18.56 9.99
CA ILE A 631 -15.05 -19.88 10.61
C ILE A 631 -14.72 -19.69 12.09
N LEU A 632 -15.60 -20.07 13.00
CA LEU A 632 -15.38 -19.91 14.43
C LEU A 632 -14.97 -21.26 15.05
N ALA A 633 -13.82 -21.27 15.73
CA ALA A 633 -13.28 -22.39 16.46
C ALA A 633 -13.06 -22.02 17.95
N GLY A 634 -12.56 -22.96 18.73
CA GLY A 634 -12.21 -22.77 20.14
C GLY A 634 -13.33 -23.16 21.11
N GLY A 635 -13.16 -24.30 21.81
CA GLY A 635 -14.02 -24.76 22.90
C GLY A 635 -15.48 -25.09 22.54
N LEU A 636 -15.78 -25.29 21.24
CA LEU A 636 -17.12 -25.65 20.79
C LEU A 636 -17.49 -27.10 21.17
N THR A 637 -18.74 -27.28 21.54
CA THR A 637 -19.34 -28.57 21.96
C THR A 637 -20.79 -28.63 21.49
N PRO A 638 -21.42 -29.82 21.49
CA PRO A 638 -22.86 -29.93 21.19
C PRO A 638 -23.76 -29.08 22.10
N ASN A 639 -23.29 -28.76 23.32
CA ASN A 639 -24.09 -28.05 24.32
C ASN A 639 -24.04 -26.53 24.17
N ASN A 640 -22.99 -25.97 23.54
CA ASN A 640 -22.81 -24.51 23.42
C ASN A 640 -22.91 -23.98 22.01
N VAL A 641 -22.80 -24.83 20.98
CA VAL A 641 -22.72 -24.35 19.59
C VAL A 641 -23.96 -23.58 19.14
N LYS A 642 -25.14 -23.94 19.61
CA LYS A 642 -26.40 -23.24 19.30
C LYS A 642 -26.39 -21.80 19.79
N GLU A 643 -25.94 -21.57 21.03
CA GLU A 643 -25.78 -20.21 21.59
C GLU A 643 -24.75 -19.41 20.81
N VAL A 644 -23.61 -20.04 20.50
CA VAL A 644 -22.53 -19.42 19.74
C VAL A 644 -23.00 -18.97 18.35
N VAL A 645 -23.72 -19.83 17.63
CA VAL A 645 -24.27 -19.51 16.32
C VAL A 645 -25.30 -18.37 16.40
N ALA A 646 -26.18 -18.37 17.40
CA ALA A 646 -27.17 -17.33 17.60
C ALA A 646 -26.54 -15.96 17.92
N THR A 647 -25.43 -15.93 18.69
CA THR A 647 -24.79 -14.71 19.14
C THR A 647 -23.85 -14.12 18.07
N VAL A 648 -22.97 -14.94 17.49
CA VAL A 648 -21.89 -14.48 16.59
C VAL A 648 -22.31 -14.49 15.13
N ARG A 649 -23.23 -15.38 14.74
CA ARG A 649 -23.66 -15.62 13.35
C ARG A 649 -22.48 -15.88 12.40
N PRO A 650 -21.59 -16.83 12.75
CA PRO A 650 -20.45 -17.14 11.91
C PRO A 650 -20.89 -17.83 10.61
N TRP A 651 -20.11 -17.66 9.53
CA TRP A 651 -20.32 -18.37 8.28
C TRP A 651 -20.15 -19.89 8.43
N ALA A 652 -19.20 -20.32 9.27
CA ALA A 652 -18.98 -21.73 9.60
C ALA A 652 -18.53 -21.89 11.05
N VAL A 653 -18.71 -23.11 11.60
CA VAL A 653 -18.18 -23.51 12.90
C VAL A 653 -17.23 -24.70 12.75
N ASP A 654 -16.13 -24.71 13.52
CA ASP A 654 -15.09 -25.75 13.49
C ASP A 654 -14.95 -26.40 14.87
N VAL A 655 -15.12 -27.73 14.96
CA VAL A 655 -15.00 -28.46 16.19
C VAL A 655 -14.02 -29.63 16.06
N SER A 656 -13.20 -29.82 17.10
CA SER A 656 -12.28 -30.94 17.19
C SER A 656 -12.50 -31.74 18.49
N GLY A 657 -11.98 -31.26 19.61
CA GLY A 657 -12.03 -31.98 20.90
C GLY A 657 -13.44 -32.16 21.47
N GLY A 658 -14.35 -31.20 21.22
CA GLY A 658 -15.71 -31.22 21.76
C GLY A 658 -16.59 -32.39 21.29
N VAL A 659 -16.18 -33.08 20.23
CA VAL A 659 -16.88 -34.25 19.67
C VAL A 659 -16.06 -35.54 19.73
N GLU A 660 -15.01 -35.57 20.55
CA GLU A 660 -14.19 -36.75 20.78
C GLU A 660 -14.80 -37.64 21.89
N LYS A 661 -14.47 -38.93 21.85
CA LYS A 661 -14.72 -39.89 22.94
C LYS A 661 -13.97 -39.46 24.19
N ALA A 662 -14.43 -39.86 25.36
CA ALA A 662 -13.82 -39.44 26.61
C ALA A 662 -12.36 -39.90 26.77
N ASP A 663 -12.00 -41.04 26.18
CA ASP A 663 -10.67 -41.62 26.16
C ASP A 663 -9.74 -41.00 25.10
N GLY A 664 -10.26 -40.08 24.27
CA GLY A 664 -9.53 -39.47 23.18
C GLY A 664 -9.20 -40.41 22.01
N SER A 665 -9.76 -41.63 21.98
CA SER A 665 -9.48 -42.66 20.96
C SER A 665 -10.05 -42.35 19.58
N GLY A 666 -10.89 -41.33 19.43
CA GLY A 666 -11.50 -40.94 18.15
C GLY A 666 -12.72 -40.04 18.29
N LYS A 667 -13.42 -39.84 17.20
CA LYS A 667 -14.68 -39.11 17.21
C LYS A 667 -15.79 -39.96 17.78
N ASP A 668 -16.66 -39.31 18.58
CA ASP A 668 -17.88 -39.95 19.12
C ASP A 668 -19.04 -39.69 18.14
N PRO A 669 -19.60 -40.74 17.51
CA PRO A 669 -20.68 -40.57 16.51
C PRO A 669 -21.90 -39.83 17.06
N LYS A 670 -22.25 -40.05 18.34
CA LYS A 670 -23.38 -39.37 18.97
C LYS A 670 -23.13 -37.90 19.17
N LYS A 671 -21.91 -37.54 19.62
CA LYS A 671 -21.51 -36.13 19.79
C LYS A 671 -21.37 -35.40 18.46
N VAL A 672 -20.81 -36.05 17.41
CA VAL A 672 -20.73 -35.50 16.07
C VAL A 672 -22.12 -35.18 15.54
N LYS A 673 -23.06 -36.15 15.60
CA LYS A 673 -24.45 -35.93 15.16
C LYS A 673 -25.14 -34.82 15.95
N ALA A 674 -25.00 -34.84 17.28
CA ALA A 674 -25.59 -33.83 18.15
C ALA A 674 -25.04 -32.42 17.87
N PHE A 675 -23.72 -32.29 17.59
CA PHE A 675 -23.09 -31.03 17.25
C PHE A 675 -23.61 -30.47 15.93
N VAL A 676 -23.63 -31.29 14.87
CA VAL A 676 -24.10 -30.86 13.55
C VAL A 676 -25.57 -30.46 13.61
N THR A 677 -26.41 -31.25 14.29
CA THR A 677 -27.82 -30.92 14.48
C THR A 677 -28.01 -29.61 15.23
N ALA A 678 -27.28 -29.39 16.34
CA ALA A 678 -27.38 -28.17 17.15
C ALA A 678 -26.85 -26.90 16.39
N ALA A 679 -25.79 -27.04 15.59
CA ALA A 679 -25.24 -25.96 14.81
C ALA A 679 -26.17 -25.52 13.65
N LYS A 680 -26.90 -26.48 13.06
CA LYS A 680 -27.83 -26.21 11.93
C LYS A 680 -29.28 -25.96 12.38
N ALA A 681 -29.59 -26.06 13.67
CA ALA A 681 -30.90 -25.75 14.23
C ALA A 681 -31.05 -24.26 14.52
N LEU A 682 -31.31 -23.47 13.48
CA LEU A 682 -31.68 -22.05 13.59
C LEU A 682 -33.21 -21.91 13.55
#